data_f870c67764a5643a6eb2853c513ceab6
#
_entry.id   f870c67764a5643a6eb2853c513ceab6
#
_cell.length_a   1.000
_cell.length_b   1.000
_cell.length_c   1.000
_cell.angle_alpha   90.00
_cell.angle_beta   90.00
_cell.angle_gamma   90.00
#
_symmetry.space_group_name_H-M   'P 1'
#
loop_
_entity.id
_entity.type
_entity.pdbx_description
1 polymer ?
#
loop_
_entity_poly.entity_id
_entity_poly.type
_entity_poly.pdbx_seq_one_letter_code
_entity_poly.pdbx_strand_id
1 'polypeptide(L)'
;MSRTNLSRLISPKSIAVIGNRGANFAIRESKKLGYNHKIWAIHPTLGFLEGIKCYRDIKDLPEAPDATFIAVNADSAIDIVADLKSIGGGGAVLYASGFGEVGEKGIKRNQRLLEAADGMPVIGPNCYGFINSLDGVALWPDVHGCVAVSSGVAIITQSGNIGLNITMQSIGLSIAYMFTLGNQSNTNIADIIHAMLDDNRVSAIGLHIEGISDIKSFDIAARRAINKKIPIVAIKSGRTDTSAKIALSHTSSMTGSDQLFNVFFERLGIARVDTVPEFLETLKLLSIIGVIDHNGVASMSCSGGEAGMMADLIDGLDITFPSLDDLHKDRVKLALNDFVEVDNPLDYHTFIWGDRKRTSECFKQMISGNFAATMLLLDWPRTQESEQKDWDTTLLALSDVISGTVEKAIVLASIADCMPKRIIKKCQKYGIAPMIGLDICLKALNHSYRIGLAFQNSSMQSIEILRSLSHASKISTLTEFEGKKLLKKYGIPVPDGEIISSTSVALMVAKKIHYPITLKVSDAELAHKTELGAVLLNINNSIMLEKACQDLFKIGPSLLIEEMVQDSVAELIIGMSHDPIFGKYIIIGSGGILVELFKDSIPLLFPVSRKDVSLALSQLKVFPLINGYRKNPVGDIEAIIDCVMSTVRLISENDIIELDINPLLVLKDDSGVIAVDTLIKLNLS
;
A
#
# COMPACT_ATOMS: atom_id res chain seq x y z
N MET A 1 13.34 -19.91 -8.36
CA MET A 1 14.28 -20.05 -7.22
C MET A 1 13.61 -20.94 -6.17
N SER A 2 14.32 -21.87 -5.55
CA SER A 2 13.78 -22.69 -4.46
C SER A 2 13.48 -21.77 -3.27
N ARG A 3 12.29 -21.88 -2.66
CA ARG A 3 11.93 -21.09 -1.47
C ARG A 3 12.89 -21.42 -0.34
N THR A 4 13.44 -20.39 0.32
CA THR A 4 14.25 -20.55 1.51
C THR A 4 13.38 -21.17 2.61
N ASN A 5 13.78 -22.31 3.14
CA ASN A 5 13.03 -22.94 4.23
C ASN A 5 13.37 -22.27 5.56
N LEU A 6 12.46 -21.42 6.05
CA LEU A 6 12.61 -20.68 7.31
C LEU A 6 12.12 -21.44 8.54
N SER A 7 11.49 -22.61 8.40
CA SER A 7 10.77 -23.25 9.50
C SER A 7 11.65 -23.57 10.72
N ARG A 8 12.88 -24.05 10.50
CA ARG A 8 13.83 -24.30 11.59
C ARG A 8 14.25 -23.01 12.30
N LEU A 9 14.46 -21.92 11.54
CA LEU A 9 14.88 -20.64 12.11
C LEU A 9 13.79 -19.99 12.95
N ILE A 10 12.53 -19.97 12.47
CA ILE A 10 11.45 -19.20 13.12
C ILE A 10 10.68 -19.98 14.19
N SER A 11 10.69 -21.33 14.15
CA SER A 11 10.11 -22.23 15.16
C SER A 11 11.14 -23.26 15.64
N PRO A 12 12.27 -22.80 16.23
CA PRO A 12 13.39 -23.65 16.57
C PRO A 12 13.10 -24.53 17.79
N LYS A 13 13.60 -25.77 17.75
CA LYS A 13 13.69 -26.67 18.91
C LYS A 13 15.03 -26.59 19.63
N SER A 14 15.97 -25.84 19.06
CA SER A 14 17.27 -25.55 19.66
C SER A 14 17.74 -24.17 19.20
N ILE A 15 18.22 -23.35 20.14
CA ILE A 15 18.79 -22.04 19.83
C ILE A 15 20.22 -21.94 20.32
N ALA A 16 21.07 -21.28 19.56
CA ALA A 16 22.40 -20.89 19.96
C ALA A 16 22.51 -19.37 20.04
N VAL A 17 23.22 -18.83 21.01
CA VAL A 17 23.44 -17.39 21.17
C VAL A 17 24.92 -17.09 21.27
N ILE A 18 25.39 -16.12 20.50
CA ILE A 18 26.81 -15.76 20.40
C ILE A 18 26.98 -14.26 20.65
N GLY A 19 27.83 -13.92 21.60
CA GLY A 19 28.12 -12.54 21.96
C GLY A 19 27.97 -12.28 23.46
N ASN A 20 27.79 -11.01 23.84
CA ASN A 20 27.72 -10.61 25.24
C ASN A 20 26.32 -10.05 25.58
N ARG A 21 26.14 -8.72 25.60
CA ARG A 21 24.92 -8.07 26.07
C ARG A 21 23.67 -8.52 25.27
N GLY A 22 23.70 -8.51 23.94
CA GLY A 22 22.58 -8.95 23.12
C GLY A 22 22.22 -10.41 23.29
N ALA A 23 23.25 -11.29 23.45
CA ALA A 23 23.06 -12.70 23.71
C ALA A 23 22.39 -12.96 25.08
N ASN A 24 22.75 -12.19 26.12
CA ASN A 24 22.08 -12.25 27.45
C ASN A 24 20.58 -11.95 27.34
N PHE A 25 20.21 -10.89 26.58
CA PHE A 25 18.81 -10.56 26.35
C PHE A 25 18.09 -11.69 25.61
N ALA A 26 18.66 -12.23 24.54
CA ALA A 26 18.03 -13.30 23.76
C ALA A 26 17.72 -14.54 24.63
N ILE A 27 18.63 -14.91 25.55
CA ILE A 27 18.39 -15.99 26.52
C ILE A 27 17.28 -15.63 27.48
N ARG A 28 17.37 -14.45 28.12
CA ARG A 28 16.44 -14.03 29.17
C ARG A 28 15.04 -13.85 28.66
N GLU A 29 14.88 -13.17 27.51
CA GLU A 29 13.57 -12.86 26.95
C GLU A 29 12.91 -14.13 26.35
N SER A 30 13.70 -15.08 25.79
CA SER A 30 13.16 -16.39 25.42
C SER A 30 12.68 -17.18 26.63
N LYS A 31 13.45 -17.24 27.72
CA LYS A 31 13.00 -17.89 28.99
C LYS A 31 11.72 -17.24 29.53
N LYS A 32 11.63 -15.90 29.50
CA LYS A 32 10.45 -15.14 29.96
C LYS A 32 9.20 -15.44 29.12
N LEU A 33 9.34 -15.64 27.80
CA LEU A 33 8.25 -16.06 26.92
C LEU A 33 7.85 -17.53 27.07
N GLY A 34 8.60 -18.33 27.84
CA GLY A 34 8.30 -19.73 28.11
C GLY A 34 9.03 -20.71 27.18
N TYR A 35 10.11 -20.32 26.52
CA TYR A 35 10.92 -21.24 25.71
C TYR A 35 11.52 -22.34 26.61
N ASN A 36 11.17 -23.58 26.31
CA ASN A 36 11.52 -24.73 27.14
C ASN A 36 12.39 -25.78 26.42
N HIS A 37 12.91 -25.41 25.21
CA HIS A 37 13.81 -26.26 24.45
C HIS A 37 15.28 -25.91 24.70
N LYS A 38 16.21 -26.53 23.94
CA LYS A 38 17.65 -26.38 24.14
C LYS A 38 18.14 -24.97 23.85
N ILE A 39 18.93 -24.43 24.78
CA ILE A 39 19.64 -23.14 24.60
C ILE A 39 21.14 -23.40 24.81
N TRP A 40 21.96 -23.05 23.83
CA TRP A 40 23.41 -23.06 23.92
C TRP A 40 23.96 -21.63 23.91
N ALA A 41 24.90 -21.37 24.80
CA ALA A 41 25.64 -20.12 24.83
C ALA A 41 27.04 -20.34 24.28
N ILE A 42 27.53 -19.45 23.43
CA ILE A 42 28.89 -19.51 22.85
C ILE A 42 29.61 -18.22 23.19
N HIS A 43 30.78 -18.36 23.85
CA HIS A 43 31.63 -17.23 24.17
C HIS A 43 33.08 -17.67 24.32
N PRO A 44 34.08 -16.99 23.68
CA PRO A 44 35.47 -17.45 23.67
C PRO A 44 36.13 -17.45 25.06
N THR A 45 35.69 -16.61 26.00
CA THR A 45 36.35 -16.43 27.30
C THR A 45 35.42 -16.64 28.50
N LEU A 46 34.11 -16.29 28.41
CA LEU A 46 33.18 -16.45 29.53
C LEU A 46 32.86 -17.93 29.79
N GLY A 47 32.68 -18.29 31.04
CA GLY A 47 32.26 -19.64 31.43
C GLY A 47 30.74 -19.82 31.37
N PHE A 48 29.98 -18.77 31.64
CA PHE A 48 28.51 -18.80 31.71
C PHE A 48 27.91 -17.50 31.13
N LEU A 49 26.71 -17.62 30.50
CA LEU A 49 25.80 -16.55 30.11
C LEU A 49 24.40 -16.88 30.61
N GLU A 50 23.78 -15.98 31.39
CA GLU A 50 22.43 -16.17 32.00
C GLU A 50 22.24 -17.57 32.63
N GLY A 51 23.29 -18.07 33.34
CA GLY A 51 23.30 -19.37 33.98
C GLY A 51 23.54 -20.57 33.03
N ILE A 52 23.75 -20.36 31.77
CA ILE A 52 24.03 -21.40 30.76
C ILE A 52 25.54 -21.49 30.56
N LYS A 53 26.09 -22.72 30.63
CA LYS A 53 27.51 -22.97 30.36
C LYS A 53 27.85 -22.62 28.91
N CYS A 54 28.93 -21.88 28.72
CA CYS A 54 29.40 -21.47 27.38
C CYS A 54 30.28 -22.55 26.75
N TYR A 55 30.02 -22.81 25.48
CA TYR A 55 30.95 -23.45 24.55
C TYR A 55 31.96 -22.41 24.05
N ARG A 56 33.12 -22.85 23.59
CA ARG A 56 34.15 -21.93 23.07
C ARG A 56 33.96 -21.56 21.62
N ASP A 57 33.46 -22.51 20.85
CA ASP A 57 33.21 -22.41 19.43
C ASP A 57 31.85 -23.05 19.09
N ILE A 58 31.22 -22.63 17.98
CA ILE A 58 29.94 -23.16 17.51
C ILE A 58 30.10 -24.62 17.07
N LYS A 59 31.29 -25.02 16.63
CA LYS A 59 31.64 -26.40 16.25
C LYS A 59 31.73 -27.34 17.44
N ASP A 60 31.86 -26.81 18.67
CA ASP A 60 31.89 -27.63 19.89
C ASP A 60 30.49 -28.02 20.37
N LEU A 61 29.44 -27.54 19.69
CA LEU A 61 28.05 -27.86 20.05
C LEU A 61 27.74 -29.34 19.81
N PRO A 62 26.94 -30.00 20.65
CA PRO A 62 26.62 -31.42 20.53
C PRO A 62 25.78 -31.76 19.29
N GLU A 63 25.06 -30.76 18.73
CA GLU A 63 24.26 -30.83 17.51
C GLU A 63 24.12 -29.46 16.86
N ALA A 64 23.78 -29.42 15.57
CA ALA A 64 23.55 -28.19 14.84
C ALA A 64 22.29 -27.45 15.36
N PRO A 65 22.38 -26.16 15.73
CA PRO A 65 21.24 -25.38 16.20
C PRO A 65 20.25 -25.10 15.08
N ASP A 66 18.94 -25.06 15.42
CA ASP A 66 17.91 -24.65 14.47
C ASP A 66 17.97 -23.15 14.17
N ALA A 67 18.22 -22.33 15.20
CA ALA A 67 18.35 -20.90 15.05
C ALA A 67 19.54 -20.37 15.87
N THR A 68 20.27 -19.42 15.30
CA THR A 68 21.45 -18.84 15.98
C THR A 68 21.35 -17.31 16.01
N PHE A 69 21.44 -16.72 17.20
CA PHE A 69 21.54 -15.27 17.37
C PHE A 69 23.03 -14.87 17.46
N ILE A 70 23.49 -14.01 16.52
CA ILE A 70 24.89 -13.61 16.37
C ILE A 70 25.04 -12.11 16.67
N ALA A 71 25.62 -11.77 17.82
CA ALA A 71 25.81 -10.41 18.30
C ALA A 71 27.30 -10.09 18.51
N VAL A 72 28.08 -10.23 17.45
CA VAL A 72 29.51 -9.88 17.36
C VAL A 72 29.75 -8.91 16.20
N ASN A 73 31.00 -8.44 16.00
CA ASN A 73 31.32 -7.54 14.87
C ASN A 73 31.08 -8.22 13.50
N ALA A 74 30.94 -7.41 12.44
CA ALA A 74 30.56 -7.86 11.11
C ALA A 74 31.45 -8.95 10.51
N ASP A 75 32.79 -8.81 10.61
CA ASP A 75 33.71 -9.77 10.01
C ASP A 75 33.66 -11.12 10.75
N SER A 76 33.68 -11.12 12.09
CA SER A 76 33.49 -12.35 12.89
C SER A 76 32.12 -12.98 12.67
N ALA A 77 31.08 -12.17 12.45
CA ALA A 77 29.74 -12.71 12.17
C ALA A 77 29.70 -13.50 10.85
N ILE A 78 30.42 -13.04 9.81
CA ILE A 78 30.54 -13.76 8.53
C ILE A 78 31.22 -15.13 8.74
N ASP A 79 32.33 -15.18 9.49
CA ASP A 79 33.06 -16.42 9.76
C ASP A 79 32.16 -17.41 10.55
N ILE A 80 31.42 -16.93 11.55
CA ILE A 80 30.48 -17.76 12.32
C ILE A 80 29.34 -18.28 11.43
N VAL A 81 28.83 -17.50 10.46
CA VAL A 81 27.81 -17.95 9.50
C VAL A 81 28.34 -19.10 8.63
N ALA A 82 29.59 -19.01 8.16
CA ALA A 82 30.22 -20.07 7.41
C ALA A 82 30.36 -21.36 8.26
N ASP A 83 30.79 -21.22 9.50
CA ASP A 83 30.93 -22.34 10.42
C ASP A 83 29.55 -22.97 10.77
N LEU A 84 28.54 -22.13 11.04
CA LEU A 84 27.16 -22.58 11.26
C LEU A 84 26.59 -23.35 10.06
N LYS A 85 26.86 -22.88 8.84
CA LYS A 85 26.46 -23.56 7.62
C LYS A 85 27.19 -24.94 7.52
N SER A 86 28.47 -24.97 7.83
CA SER A 86 29.30 -26.20 7.74
C SER A 86 28.81 -27.33 8.66
N ILE A 87 28.25 -26.99 9.83
CA ILE A 87 27.69 -27.96 10.78
C ILE A 87 26.21 -28.28 10.54
N GLY A 88 25.60 -27.69 9.51
CA GLY A 88 24.16 -27.90 9.17
C GLY A 88 23.17 -27.13 9.99
N GLY A 89 23.54 -25.93 10.45
CA GLY A 89 22.65 -25.01 11.17
C GLY A 89 21.40 -24.65 10.37
N GLY A 90 20.29 -24.37 11.06
CA GLY A 90 18.99 -24.08 10.43
C GLY A 90 18.85 -22.63 9.91
N GLY A 91 19.57 -21.68 10.55
CA GLY A 91 19.59 -20.28 10.15
C GLY A 91 20.15 -19.35 11.21
N ALA A 92 20.35 -18.09 10.86
CA ALA A 92 20.93 -17.08 11.73
C ALA A 92 20.14 -15.78 11.78
N VAL A 93 20.26 -15.07 12.92
CA VAL A 93 19.91 -13.67 13.08
C VAL A 93 21.19 -12.89 13.30
N LEU A 94 21.47 -11.90 12.44
CA LEU A 94 22.65 -11.04 12.52
C LEU A 94 22.31 -9.67 13.07
N TYR A 95 22.71 -9.41 14.32
CA TYR A 95 22.54 -8.12 14.96
C TYR A 95 23.52 -7.06 14.46
N ALA A 96 24.70 -7.48 14.00
CA ALA A 96 25.79 -6.57 13.61
C ALA A 96 25.40 -5.61 12.48
N SER A 97 25.83 -4.34 12.61
CA SER A 97 25.88 -3.35 11.54
C SER A 97 27.22 -3.36 10.82
N GLY A 98 27.39 -2.51 9.77
CA GLY A 98 28.61 -2.39 9.00
C GLY A 98 28.59 -3.15 7.69
N PHE A 99 27.41 -3.35 7.13
CA PHE A 99 27.14 -3.99 5.83
C PHE A 99 26.67 -2.95 4.79
N GLY A 100 25.62 -3.21 4.03
CA GLY A 100 25.19 -2.38 2.91
C GLY A 100 25.08 -0.87 3.21
N GLU A 101 24.75 -0.49 4.45
CA GLU A 101 24.62 0.90 4.91
C GLU A 101 25.93 1.70 4.98
N VAL A 102 27.10 1.05 4.88
CA VAL A 102 28.40 1.72 4.94
C VAL A 102 29.13 1.80 3.59
N GLY A 103 28.38 1.77 2.48
CA GLY A 103 28.91 1.94 1.12
C GLY A 103 29.71 0.75 0.61
N GLU A 104 30.75 0.98 -0.24
CA GLU A 104 31.47 -0.08 -0.96
C GLU A 104 32.05 -1.19 -0.06
N LYS A 105 32.62 -0.80 1.10
CA LYS A 105 33.13 -1.78 2.07
C LYS A 105 32.03 -2.68 2.59
N GLY A 106 30.86 -2.11 2.83
CA GLY A 106 29.68 -2.86 3.28
C GLY A 106 29.13 -3.78 2.20
N ILE A 107 29.10 -3.35 0.95
CA ILE A 107 28.69 -4.18 -0.20
C ILE A 107 29.58 -5.42 -0.31
N LYS A 108 30.90 -5.27 -0.18
CA LYS A 108 31.85 -6.42 -0.19
C LYS A 108 31.60 -7.36 0.98
N ARG A 109 31.30 -6.85 2.19
CA ARG A 109 30.93 -7.68 3.34
C ARG A 109 29.62 -8.42 3.10
N ASN A 110 28.63 -7.76 2.50
CA ASN A 110 27.36 -8.39 2.18
C ASN A 110 27.54 -9.55 1.20
N GLN A 111 28.39 -9.39 0.19
CA GLN A 111 28.71 -10.48 -0.75
C GLN A 111 29.38 -11.67 -0.04
N ARG A 112 30.39 -11.41 0.82
CA ARG A 112 31.01 -12.46 1.65
C ARG A 112 30.01 -13.17 2.56
N LEU A 113 29.04 -12.42 3.13
CA LEU A 113 27.96 -13.01 3.93
C LEU A 113 27.08 -13.95 3.11
N LEU A 114 26.70 -13.55 1.89
CA LEU A 114 25.89 -14.39 0.99
C LEU A 114 26.63 -15.69 0.60
N GLU A 115 27.92 -15.58 0.32
CA GLU A 115 28.81 -16.75 0.04
C GLU A 115 28.90 -17.66 1.27
N ALA A 116 29.12 -17.11 2.47
CA ALA A 116 29.19 -17.85 3.72
C ALA A 116 27.88 -18.55 4.09
N ALA A 117 26.76 -17.89 3.85
CA ALA A 117 25.44 -18.45 4.12
C ALA A 117 25.05 -19.58 3.15
N ASP A 118 25.51 -19.53 1.90
CA ASP A 118 25.26 -20.54 0.84
C ASP A 118 23.82 -21.10 0.89
N GLY A 119 22.84 -20.19 0.82
CA GLY A 119 21.42 -20.52 0.86
C GLY A 119 20.83 -20.84 2.25
N MET A 120 21.62 -20.86 3.33
CA MET A 120 21.09 -20.90 4.70
C MET A 120 20.41 -19.55 5.01
N PRO A 121 19.19 -19.55 5.59
CA PRO A 121 18.48 -18.31 5.89
C PRO A 121 19.20 -17.45 6.94
N VAL A 122 19.30 -16.14 6.64
CA VAL A 122 19.89 -15.15 7.52
C VAL A 122 18.96 -13.93 7.61
N ILE A 123 18.40 -13.65 8.79
CA ILE A 123 17.64 -12.44 9.09
C ILE A 123 18.64 -11.33 9.44
N GLY A 124 18.50 -10.18 8.79
CA GLY A 124 19.41 -9.05 8.90
C GLY A 124 20.40 -8.97 7.74
N PRO A 125 21.63 -8.48 7.96
CA PRO A 125 22.20 -7.89 9.18
C PRO A 125 21.58 -6.55 9.58
N ASN A 126 22.14 -5.90 10.64
CA ASN A 126 21.68 -4.62 11.13
C ASN A 126 20.19 -4.64 11.57
N CYS A 127 19.79 -5.68 12.33
CA CYS A 127 18.42 -5.87 12.77
C CYS A 127 18.36 -6.33 14.24
N TYR A 128 17.22 -6.15 14.90
CA TYR A 128 17.01 -6.76 16.22
C TYR A 128 16.72 -8.27 16.15
N GLY A 129 16.19 -8.75 15.01
CA GLY A 129 15.85 -10.15 14.82
C GLY A 129 14.35 -10.43 14.91
N PHE A 130 13.95 -11.44 15.67
CA PHE A 130 12.53 -11.77 15.76
C PHE A 130 12.09 -12.25 17.14
N ILE A 131 10.78 -12.11 17.38
CA ILE A 131 10.05 -12.68 18.49
C ILE A 131 8.95 -13.58 17.93
N ASN A 132 8.87 -14.82 18.38
CA ASN A 132 7.78 -15.76 18.12
C ASN A 132 7.07 -16.01 19.43
N SER A 133 5.96 -15.32 19.67
CA SER A 133 5.15 -15.42 20.88
C SER A 133 4.32 -16.70 20.96
N LEU A 134 4.17 -17.44 19.86
CA LEU A 134 3.43 -18.70 19.79
C LEU A 134 4.26 -19.86 20.35
N ASP A 135 5.59 -19.85 20.12
CA ASP A 135 6.50 -20.93 20.51
C ASP A 135 7.52 -20.46 21.57
N GLY A 136 7.35 -19.21 22.07
CA GLY A 136 8.12 -18.67 23.18
C GLY A 136 9.55 -18.24 22.86
N VAL A 137 9.90 -17.99 21.59
CA VAL A 137 11.27 -17.66 21.17
C VAL A 137 11.43 -16.14 21.01
N ALA A 138 12.52 -15.60 21.56
CA ALA A 138 12.95 -14.23 21.34
C ALA A 138 14.45 -14.19 21.03
N LEU A 139 14.81 -14.27 19.75
CA LEU A 139 16.15 -13.93 19.29
C LEU A 139 16.23 -12.42 19.09
N TRP A 140 16.33 -11.72 20.22
CA TRP A 140 16.11 -10.29 20.35
C TRP A 140 17.07 -9.65 21.36
N PRO A 141 17.75 -8.54 21.03
CA PRO A 141 18.87 -8.01 21.81
C PRO A 141 18.48 -7.07 22.97
N ASP A 142 17.18 -6.89 23.24
CA ASP A 142 16.67 -5.91 24.19
C ASP A 142 15.39 -6.43 24.87
N VAL A 143 14.82 -5.64 25.80
CA VAL A 143 13.51 -5.90 26.40
C VAL A 143 12.41 -5.81 25.36
N HIS A 144 11.28 -6.48 25.57
CA HIS A 144 10.07 -6.38 24.75
C HIS A 144 8.80 -6.56 25.56
N GLY A 145 7.67 -6.06 25.03
CA GLY A 145 6.35 -6.17 25.66
C GLY A 145 5.50 -7.35 25.19
N CYS A 146 5.98 -8.19 24.26
CA CYS A 146 5.23 -9.36 23.79
C CYS A 146 5.02 -10.37 24.93
N VAL A 147 3.87 -11.03 24.89
CA VAL A 147 3.48 -12.13 25.80
C VAL A 147 3.12 -13.36 24.97
N ALA A 148 3.18 -14.54 25.58
CA ALA A 148 2.77 -15.78 24.93
C ALA A 148 1.29 -15.70 24.51
N VAL A 149 1.01 -16.10 23.27
CA VAL A 149 -0.33 -16.11 22.67
C VAL A 149 -0.56 -17.41 21.89
N SER A 150 -1.83 -17.77 21.67
CA SER A 150 -2.18 -18.96 20.87
C SER A 150 -2.37 -18.63 19.37
N SER A 151 -2.66 -17.38 19.05
CA SER A 151 -2.81 -16.85 17.69
C SER A 151 -2.67 -15.33 17.70
N GLY A 152 -2.48 -14.70 16.54
CA GLY A 152 -2.38 -13.25 16.46
C GLY A 152 -1.82 -12.78 15.14
N VAL A 153 -1.35 -11.53 15.11
CA VAL A 153 -0.79 -10.90 13.91
C VAL A 153 0.72 -11.14 13.79
N ALA A 154 1.20 -11.22 12.56
CA ALA A 154 2.63 -11.14 12.26
C ALA A 154 3.00 -9.72 11.85
N ILE A 155 3.95 -9.09 12.52
CA ILE A 155 4.43 -7.76 12.20
C ILE A 155 5.87 -7.85 11.67
N ILE A 156 6.11 -7.27 10.50
CA ILE A 156 7.38 -7.27 9.80
C ILE A 156 7.80 -5.81 9.58
N THR A 157 8.94 -5.41 10.12
CA THR A 157 9.46 -4.05 9.98
C THR A 157 10.91 -4.05 9.51
N GLN A 158 11.32 -3.02 8.80
CA GLN A 158 12.73 -2.80 8.46
C GLN A 158 13.48 -2.07 9.59
N SER A 159 12.75 -1.40 10.49
CA SER A 159 13.32 -0.64 11.61
C SER A 159 13.29 -1.42 12.93
N GLY A 160 14.46 -1.60 13.57
CA GLY A 160 14.57 -2.24 14.88
C GLY A 160 13.81 -1.48 15.97
N ASN A 161 13.99 -0.15 16.02
CA ASN A 161 13.39 0.69 17.06
C ASN A 161 11.86 0.81 16.94
N ILE A 162 11.32 0.88 15.71
CA ILE A 162 9.87 0.86 15.50
C ILE A 162 9.30 -0.49 15.94
N GLY A 163 9.98 -1.60 15.60
CA GLY A 163 9.60 -2.94 16.08
C GLY A 163 9.57 -3.01 17.60
N LEU A 164 10.61 -2.55 18.28
CA LEU A 164 10.66 -2.49 19.74
C LEU A 164 9.46 -1.74 20.32
N ASN A 165 9.20 -0.51 19.83
CA ASN A 165 8.11 0.34 20.31
C ASN A 165 6.73 -0.33 20.11
N ILE A 166 6.51 -0.98 18.97
CA ILE A 166 5.27 -1.72 18.68
C ILE A 166 5.07 -2.86 19.70
N THR A 167 6.13 -3.55 20.12
CA THR A 167 5.99 -4.62 21.13
C THR A 167 5.48 -4.11 22.48
N MET A 168 5.70 -2.84 22.82
CA MET A 168 5.32 -2.22 24.10
C MET A 168 3.85 -1.78 24.16
N GLN A 169 3.06 -1.97 23.08
CA GLN A 169 1.65 -1.61 23.05
C GLN A 169 0.83 -2.34 24.13
N SER A 170 -0.23 -1.70 24.59
CA SER A 170 -1.15 -2.26 25.60
C SER A 170 -2.62 -2.15 25.19
N ILE A 171 -2.88 -1.99 23.90
CA ILE A 171 -4.23 -1.81 23.31
C ILE A 171 -4.99 -3.12 23.07
N GLY A 172 -4.37 -4.26 23.40
CA GLY A 172 -4.97 -5.58 23.24
C GLY A 172 -4.70 -6.25 21.88
N LEU A 173 -3.74 -5.79 21.10
CA LEU A 173 -3.31 -6.50 19.89
C LEU A 173 -2.45 -7.71 20.27
N SER A 174 -2.86 -8.91 19.88
CA SER A 174 -2.08 -10.15 20.05
C SER A 174 -1.03 -10.24 18.95
N ILE A 175 0.25 -10.09 19.33
CA ILE A 175 1.38 -10.21 18.40
C ILE A 175 1.91 -11.65 18.44
N ALA A 176 1.62 -12.42 17.38
CA ALA A 176 2.12 -13.79 17.19
C ALA A 176 3.60 -13.79 16.82
N TYR A 177 3.95 -12.92 15.87
CA TYR A 177 5.33 -12.74 15.39
C TYR A 177 5.69 -11.27 15.28
N MET A 178 6.92 -10.92 15.68
CA MET A 178 7.56 -9.64 15.41
C MET A 178 8.88 -9.90 14.69
N PHE A 179 9.07 -9.36 13.50
CA PHE A 179 10.32 -9.42 12.75
C PHE A 179 10.88 -8.02 12.51
N THR A 180 12.18 -7.87 12.71
CA THR A 180 12.92 -6.72 12.20
C THR A 180 13.97 -7.22 11.22
N LEU A 181 13.96 -6.73 9.98
CA LEU A 181 14.73 -7.34 8.90
C LEU A 181 16.04 -6.61 8.57
N GLY A 182 16.22 -5.35 9.04
CA GLY A 182 17.41 -4.56 8.73
C GLY A 182 17.71 -4.52 7.23
N ASN A 183 18.91 -4.90 6.83
CA ASN A 183 19.37 -4.79 5.44
C ASN A 183 18.82 -5.87 4.48
N GLN A 184 18.18 -6.92 4.99
CA GLN A 184 17.54 -7.97 4.18
C GLN A 184 18.50 -8.63 3.18
N SER A 185 19.67 -9.09 3.63
CA SER A 185 20.73 -9.57 2.74
C SER A 185 20.34 -10.82 1.93
N ASN A 186 19.77 -11.85 2.56
CA ASN A 186 19.28 -13.03 1.85
C ASN A 186 17.88 -13.51 2.26
N THR A 187 17.31 -12.91 3.29
CA THR A 187 15.92 -13.14 3.72
C THR A 187 15.19 -11.80 3.69
N ASN A 188 14.21 -11.68 2.83
CA ASN A 188 13.49 -10.44 2.59
C ASN A 188 12.04 -10.49 3.12
N ILE A 189 11.29 -9.38 2.96
CA ILE A 189 9.89 -9.28 3.39
C ILE A 189 9.03 -10.38 2.76
N ALA A 190 9.20 -10.69 1.48
CA ALA A 190 8.40 -11.70 0.78
C ALA A 190 8.62 -13.11 1.34
N ASP A 191 9.87 -13.47 1.70
CA ASP A 191 10.19 -14.76 2.32
C ASP A 191 9.47 -14.91 3.67
N ILE A 192 9.47 -13.85 4.49
CA ILE A 192 8.78 -13.86 5.79
C ILE A 192 7.25 -13.92 5.59
N ILE A 193 6.68 -13.15 4.66
CA ILE A 193 5.24 -13.24 4.34
C ILE A 193 4.90 -14.69 3.96
N HIS A 194 5.69 -15.33 3.11
CA HIS A 194 5.46 -16.72 2.73
C HIS A 194 5.47 -17.66 3.93
N ALA A 195 6.42 -17.50 4.86
CA ALA A 195 6.51 -18.31 6.07
C ALA A 195 5.31 -18.08 7.00
N MET A 196 4.87 -16.82 7.17
CA MET A 196 3.69 -16.48 7.98
C MET A 196 2.40 -17.04 7.40
N LEU A 197 2.28 -17.09 6.08
CA LEU A 197 1.14 -17.70 5.41
C LEU A 197 1.09 -19.24 5.55
N ASP A 198 2.16 -19.89 5.98
CA ASP A 198 2.18 -21.33 6.25
C ASP A 198 1.82 -21.65 7.72
N ASP A 199 1.74 -20.67 8.60
CA ASP A 199 1.27 -20.81 9.98
C ASP A 199 -0.20 -20.36 10.11
N ASN A 200 -1.10 -21.29 10.33
CA ASN A 200 -2.55 -21.04 10.47
C ASN A 200 -2.95 -20.27 11.74
N ARG A 201 -2.00 -20.02 12.65
CA ARG A 201 -2.19 -19.20 13.85
C ARG A 201 -2.03 -17.71 13.57
N VAL A 202 -1.57 -17.34 12.36
CA VAL A 202 -1.44 -15.94 11.91
C VAL A 202 -2.75 -15.45 11.30
N SER A 203 -3.36 -14.43 11.89
CA SER A 203 -4.66 -13.87 11.50
C SER A 203 -4.56 -12.69 10.52
N ALA A 204 -3.48 -11.91 10.60
CA ALA A 204 -3.21 -10.78 9.70
C ALA A 204 -1.70 -10.50 9.65
N ILE A 205 -1.25 -9.78 8.63
CA ILE A 205 0.16 -9.38 8.48
C ILE A 205 0.25 -7.85 8.47
N GLY A 206 1.08 -7.30 9.36
CA GLY A 206 1.43 -5.89 9.40
C GLY A 206 2.83 -5.65 8.84
N LEU A 207 2.97 -4.65 7.97
CA LEU A 207 4.23 -4.29 7.32
C LEU A 207 4.60 -2.84 7.63
N HIS A 208 5.82 -2.60 8.09
CA HIS A 208 6.44 -1.28 8.06
C HIS A 208 7.59 -1.30 7.05
N ILE A 209 7.42 -0.57 5.95
CA ILE A 209 8.26 -0.64 4.76
C ILE A 209 8.97 0.69 4.51
N GLU A 210 10.29 0.68 4.39
CA GLU A 210 11.11 1.78 3.89
C GLU A 210 11.36 1.63 2.38
N GLY A 211 11.65 0.40 1.91
CA GLY A 211 11.80 0.05 0.50
C GLY A 211 11.58 -1.44 0.26
N ILE A 212 11.24 -1.80 -0.98
CA ILE A 212 11.12 -3.19 -1.43
C ILE A 212 12.13 -3.42 -2.55
N SER A 213 13.11 -4.29 -2.31
CA SER A 213 14.18 -4.59 -3.27
C SER A 213 13.73 -5.52 -4.39
N ASP A 214 12.82 -6.43 -4.10
CA ASP A 214 12.27 -7.42 -5.06
C ASP A 214 10.73 -7.33 -5.11
N ILE A 215 10.25 -6.44 -5.98
CA ILE A 215 8.82 -6.20 -6.20
C ILE A 215 8.11 -7.45 -6.73
N LYS A 216 8.77 -8.28 -7.56
CA LYS A 216 8.15 -9.49 -8.12
C LYS A 216 7.90 -10.54 -7.04
N SER A 217 8.88 -10.80 -6.19
CA SER A 217 8.72 -11.72 -5.06
C SER A 217 7.66 -11.21 -4.07
N PHE A 218 7.63 -9.91 -3.82
CA PHE A 218 6.61 -9.29 -2.97
C PHE A 218 5.20 -9.44 -3.59
N ASP A 219 5.03 -9.17 -4.88
CA ASP A 219 3.76 -9.38 -5.60
C ASP A 219 3.25 -10.81 -5.45
N ILE A 220 4.12 -11.80 -5.63
CA ILE A 220 3.78 -13.23 -5.48
C ILE A 220 3.34 -13.55 -4.05
N ALA A 221 4.05 -13.03 -3.04
CA ALA A 221 3.74 -13.24 -1.64
C ALA A 221 2.40 -12.60 -1.24
N ALA A 222 2.15 -11.35 -1.67
CA ALA A 222 0.90 -10.64 -1.40
C ALA A 222 -0.31 -11.31 -2.08
N ARG A 223 -0.17 -11.77 -3.33
CA ARG A 223 -1.24 -12.56 -4.00
C ARG A 223 -1.54 -13.87 -3.29
N ARG A 224 -0.50 -14.51 -2.75
CA ARG A 224 -0.71 -15.71 -1.93
C ARG A 224 -1.49 -15.38 -0.65
N ALA A 225 -1.28 -14.20 -0.05
CA ALA A 225 -2.06 -13.73 1.09
C ALA A 225 -3.54 -13.51 0.73
N ILE A 226 -3.82 -12.87 -0.42
CA ILE A 226 -5.19 -12.73 -0.94
C ILE A 226 -5.86 -14.10 -1.11
N ASN A 227 -5.17 -15.05 -1.76
CA ASN A 227 -5.71 -16.40 -2.00
C ASN A 227 -5.97 -17.18 -0.69
N LYS A 228 -5.18 -16.93 0.34
CA LYS A 228 -5.38 -17.49 1.69
C LYS A 228 -6.33 -16.66 2.56
N LYS A 229 -6.84 -15.54 2.06
CA LYS A 229 -7.69 -14.59 2.79
C LYS A 229 -7.04 -14.08 4.09
N ILE A 230 -5.72 -13.89 4.07
CA ILE A 230 -4.96 -13.26 5.16
C ILE A 230 -4.74 -11.80 4.80
N PRO A 231 -5.32 -10.85 5.55
CA PRO A 231 -5.21 -9.42 5.26
C PRO A 231 -3.80 -8.89 5.53
N ILE A 232 -3.36 -7.93 4.69
CA ILE A 232 -2.11 -7.21 4.86
C ILE A 232 -2.40 -5.72 5.08
N VAL A 233 -1.77 -5.14 6.11
CA VAL A 233 -1.79 -3.70 6.41
C VAL A 233 -0.36 -3.17 6.34
N ALA A 234 -0.14 -2.02 5.71
CA ALA A 234 1.20 -1.47 5.53
C ALA A 234 1.31 0.01 5.89
N ILE A 235 2.39 0.37 6.59
CA ILE A 235 2.92 1.73 6.66
C ILE A 235 4.09 1.81 5.68
N LYS A 236 4.08 2.78 4.75
CA LYS A 236 5.18 3.04 3.83
C LYS A 236 5.86 4.37 4.19
N SER A 237 7.11 4.29 4.61
CA SER A 237 7.98 5.45 4.81
C SER A 237 8.58 5.93 3.48
N GLY A 238 9.11 7.17 3.42
CA GLY A 238 9.70 7.73 2.20
C GLY A 238 8.67 8.38 1.27
N ARG A 239 7.60 8.97 1.81
CA ARG A 239 6.51 9.64 1.05
C ARG A 239 6.92 11.00 0.49
N THR A 240 7.75 11.73 1.22
CA THR A 240 8.25 13.05 0.84
C THR A 240 9.71 12.96 0.41
N ASP A 241 10.19 13.93 -0.39
CA ASP A 241 11.59 13.99 -0.80
C ASP A 241 12.55 13.94 0.39
N THR A 242 12.18 14.60 1.49
CA THR A 242 12.97 14.58 2.72
C THR A 242 13.02 13.19 3.32
N SER A 243 11.88 12.53 3.47
CA SER A 243 11.83 11.16 4.04
C SER A 243 12.45 10.12 3.11
N ALA A 244 12.36 10.32 1.79
CA ALA A 244 13.01 9.45 0.80
C ALA A 244 14.55 9.52 0.92
N LYS A 245 15.12 10.72 1.09
CA LYS A 245 16.56 10.91 1.33
C LYS A 245 17.02 10.23 2.63
N ILE A 246 16.23 10.33 3.70
CA ILE A 246 16.52 9.66 4.98
C ILE A 246 16.52 8.14 4.79
N ALA A 247 15.48 7.58 4.19
CA ALA A 247 15.37 6.14 3.96
C ALA A 247 16.53 5.59 3.10
N LEU A 248 16.91 6.30 2.05
CA LEU A 248 18.04 5.93 1.18
C LEU A 248 19.36 5.87 1.96
N SER A 249 19.59 6.83 2.89
CA SER A 249 20.81 6.84 3.72
C SER A 249 20.85 5.73 4.76
N HIS A 250 19.70 5.23 5.21
CA HIS A 250 19.60 4.20 6.25
C HIS A 250 19.65 2.77 5.71
N THR A 251 18.97 2.48 4.60
CA THR A 251 18.76 1.08 4.13
C THR A 251 19.50 0.76 2.84
N SER A 252 20.14 1.75 2.19
CA SER A 252 20.70 1.61 0.82
C SER A 252 19.68 1.13 -0.22
N SER A 253 18.40 1.12 0.12
CA SER A 253 17.31 0.73 -0.76
C SER A 253 16.69 1.95 -1.42
N MET A 254 16.44 1.89 -2.73
CA MET A 254 15.67 2.92 -3.42
C MET A 254 14.24 2.92 -2.90
N THR A 255 13.71 4.11 -2.59
CA THR A 255 12.36 4.25 -2.01
C THR A 255 11.25 4.14 -3.05
N GLY A 256 11.55 4.37 -4.34
CA GLY A 256 10.56 4.44 -5.41
C GLY A 256 9.55 5.58 -5.26
N SER A 257 8.72 5.77 -6.27
CA SER A 257 7.65 6.77 -6.24
C SER A 257 6.54 6.36 -5.26
N ASP A 258 6.16 7.27 -4.37
CA ASP A 258 5.09 7.05 -3.39
C ASP A 258 3.74 6.77 -4.06
N GLN A 259 3.44 7.47 -5.16
CA GLN A 259 2.22 7.25 -5.94
C GLN A 259 2.17 5.85 -6.56
N LEU A 260 3.31 5.34 -7.06
CA LEU A 260 3.37 3.98 -7.61
C LEU A 260 3.19 2.92 -6.53
N PHE A 261 3.71 3.14 -5.31
CA PHE A 261 3.42 2.26 -4.18
C PHE A 261 1.95 2.27 -3.79
N ASN A 262 1.24 3.42 -3.87
CA ASN A 262 -0.21 3.46 -3.64
C ASN A 262 -0.95 2.55 -4.61
N VAL A 263 -0.72 2.75 -5.91
CA VAL A 263 -1.36 1.94 -6.96
C VAL A 263 -1.00 0.45 -6.81
N PHE A 264 0.25 0.15 -6.45
CA PHE A 264 0.70 -1.22 -6.24
C PHE A 264 0.00 -1.88 -5.05
N PHE A 265 -0.12 -1.18 -3.92
CA PHE A 265 -0.81 -1.71 -2.74
C PHE A 265 -2.32 -1.85 -2.97
N GLU A 266 -2.97 -0.88 -3.62
CA GLU A 266 -4.38 -1.00 -4.02
C GLU A 266 -4.61 -2.22 -4.91
N ARG A 267 -3.75 -2.43 -5.91
CA ARG A 267 -3.79 -3.60 -6.79
C ARG A 267 -3.66 -4.92 -6.04
N LEU A 268 -2.92 -4.93 -4.94
CA LEU A 268 -2.70 -6.11 -4.08
C LEU A 268 -3.67 -6.21 -2.90
N GLY A 269 -4.67 -5.33 -2.81
CA GLY A 269 -5.60 -5.31 -1.69
C GLY A 269 -4.90 -5.10 -0.33
N ILE A 270 -3.76 -4.42 -0.32
CA ILE A 270 -3.02 -4.08 0.90
C ILE A 270 -3.55 -2.75 1.44
N ALA A 271 -4.04 -2.74 2.67
CA ALA A 271 -4.45 -1.51 3.33
C ALA A 271 -3.22 -0.65 3.64
N ARG A 272 -3.14 0.54 3.06
CA ARG A 272 -2.10 1.53 3.39
C ARG A 272 -2.61 2.48 4.46
N VAL A 273 -1.87 2.59 5.55
CA VAL A 273 -2.17 3.46 6.70
C VAL A 273 -1.02 4.44 6.95
N ASP A 274 -1.32 5.56 7.58
CA ASP A 274 -0.38 6.68 7.71
C ASP A 274 0.29 6.76 9.07
N THR A 275 -0.31 6.21 10.12
CA THR A 275 0.16 6.34 11.50
C THR A 275 0.27 4.99 12.21
N VAL A 276 1.15 4.92 13.22
CA VAL A 276 1.29 3.71 14.04
C VAL A 276 0.00 3.38 14.81
N PRO A 277 -0.72 4.33 15.42
CA PRO A 277 -2.02 4.02 16.04
C PRO A 277 -3.02 3.41 15.07
N GLU A 278 -3.20 3.97 13.88
CA GLU A 278 -4.09 3.44 12.84
C GLU A 278 -3.66 2.03 12.39
N PHE A 279 -2.36 1.80 12.23
CA PHE A 279 -1.78 0.48 11.90
C PHE A 279 -2.14 -0.57 12.94
N LEU A 280 -1.94 -0.27 14.21
CA LEU A 280 -2.19 -1.21 15.30
C LEU A 280 -3.69 -1.47 15.50
N GLU A 281 -4.52 -0.44 15.42
CA GLU A 281 -5.97 -0.57 15.54
C GLU A 281 -6.56 -1.34 14.35
N THR A 282 -6.10 -1.07 13.12
CA THR A 282 -6.54 -1.83 11.93
C THR A 282 -6.17 -3.31 12.03
N LEU A 283 -4.93 -3.62 12.43
CA LEU A 283 -4.51 -5.01 12.66
C LEU A 283 -5.31 -5.68 13.77
N LYS A 284 -5.63 -4.96 14.86
CA LYS A 284 -6.45 -5.47 15.95
C LYS A 284 -7.87 -5.80 15.48
N LEU A 285 -8.51 -4.88 14.76
CA LEU A 285 -9.83 -5.10 14.17
C LEU A 285 -9.82 -6.36 13.28
N LEU A 286 -8.89 -6.43 12.33
CA LEU A 286 -8.78 -7.54 11.40
C LEU A 286 -8.49 -8.88 12.10
N SER A 287 -7.74 -8.88 13.21
CA SER A 287 -7.42 -10.09 13.95
C SER A 287 -8.60 -10.64 14.75
N ILE A 288 -9.58 -9.80 15.10
CA ILE A 288 -10.72 -10.20 15.96
C ILE A 288 -11.96 -10.47 15.12
N ILE A 289 -12.35 -9.54 14.22
CA ILE A 289 -13.58 -9.66 13.42
C ILE A 289 -13.34 -9.96 11.94
N GLY A 290 -12.09 -9.96 11.51
CA GLY A 290 -11.73 -10.21 10.09
C GLY A 290 -12.13 -9.05 9.17
N VAL A 291 -12.19 -9.34 7.85
CA VAL A 291 -12.64 -8.39 6.84
C VAL A 291 -14.16 -8.33 6.77
N ILE A 292 -14.71 -7.17 6.42
CA ILE A 292 -16.15 -7.01 6.15
C ILE A 292 -16.43 -7.14 4.64
N ASP A 293 -17.59 -7.63 4.27
CA ASP A 293 -17.96 -8.04 2.90
C ASP A 293 -18.85 -7.04 2.16
N HIS A 294 -19.46 -6.09 2.89
CA HIS A 294 -20.20 -4.96 2.32
C HIS A 294 -19.98 -3.69 3.15
N ASN A 295 -20.41 -2.56 2.63
CA ASN A 295 -20.06 -1.24 3.17
C ASN A 295 -21.01 -0.67 4.22
N GLY A 296 -22.17 -1.30 4.47
CA GLY A 296 -23.12 -0.84 5.45
C GLY A 296 -22.69 -1.19 6.87
N VAL A 297 -22.50 -0.20 7.74
CA VAL A 297 -22.16 -0.39 9.15
C VAL A 297 -23.18 0.29 10.06
N ALA A 298 -23.28 -0.14 11.32
CA ALA A 298 -24.15 0.50 12.29
C ALA A 298 -23.34 1.09 13.44
N SER A 299 -23.85 2.19 14.03
CA SER A 299 -23.28 2.81 15.22
C SER A 299 -24.37 3.06 16.26
N MET A 300 -24.07 2.75 17.51
CA MET A 300 -24.93 2.97 18.68
C MET A 300 -24.15 3.73 19.74
N SER A 301 -24.76 4.78 20.31
CA SER A 301 -24.22 5.54 21.43
C SER A 301 -25.33 5.96 22.39
N CYS A 302 -24.98 6.43 23.58
CA CYS A 302 -25.94 7.02 24.51
C CYS A 302 -26.00 8.55 24.40
N SER A 303 -25.39 9.12 23.39
CA SER A 303 -25.18 10.55 23.22
C SER A 303 -25.39 10.98 21.76
N GLY A 304 -26.30 11.92 21.53
CA GLY A 304 -26.48 12.51 20.20
C GLY A 304 -25.25 13.23 19.66
N GLY A 305 -24.40 13.76 20.55
CA GLY A 305 -23.11 14.33 20.15
C GLY A 305 -22.14 13.30 19.56
N GLU A 306 -22.08 12.12 20.13
CA GLU A 306 -21.25 11.01 19.58
C GLU A 306 -21.82 10.49 18.27
N ALA A 307 -23.16 10.32 18.17
CA ALA A 307 -23.82 9.92 16.93
C ALA A 307 -23.55 10.93 15.80
N GLY A 308 -23.61 12.22 16.09
CA GLY A 308 -23.28 13.29 15.15
C GLY A 308 -21.80 13.25 14.71
N MET A 309 -20.87 13.09 15.65
CA MET A 309 -19.44 12.94 15.32
C MET A 309 -19.16 11.75 14.41
N MET A 310 -19.80 10.61 14.65
CA MET A 310 -19.65 9.43 13.78
C MET A 310 -20.17 9.69 12.37
N ALA A 311 -21.31 10.39 12.25
CA ALA A 311 -21.89 10.79 10.97
C ALA A 311 -20.98 11.75 10.18
N ASP A 312 -20.30 12.68 10.87
CA ASP A 312 -19.34 13.60 10.22
C ASP A 312 -18.06 12.88 9.79
N LEU A 313 -17.54 11.96 10.61
CA LEU A 313 -16.27 11.29 10.37
C LEU A 313 -16.32 10.20 9.29
N ILE A 314 -17.49 9.69 8.94
CA ILE A 314 -17.64 8.68 7.87
C ILE A 314 -17.59 9.32 6.47
N ASP A 315 -17.79 10.64 6.37
CA ASP A 315 -17.76 11.33 5.07
C ASP A 315 -16.42 11.13 4.35
N GLY A 316 -16.50 10.86 3.06
CA GLY A 316 -15.32 10.54 2.23
C GLY A 316 -14.75 9.12 2.38
N LEU A 317 -15.34 8.24 3.21
CA LEU A 317 -15.02 6.82 3.27
C LEU A 317 -15.94 6.00 2.35
N ASP A 318 -15.52 4.77 2.01
CA ASP A 318 -16.35 3.87 1.18
C ASP A 318 -17.43 3.14 2.00
N ILE A 319 -17.30 3.11 3.33
CA ILE A 319 -18.33 2.60 4.25
C ILE A 319 -19.40 3.65 4.50
N THR A 320 -20.61 3.22 4.85
CA THR A 320 -21.76 4.11 5.05
C THR A 320 -22.57 3.71 6.29
N PHE A 321 -23.36 4.65 6.82
CA PHE A 321 -24.43 4.37 7.75
C PHE A 321 -25.77 4.34 6.99
N PRO A 322 -26.24 3.17 6.52
CA PRO A 322 -27.50 3.08 5.83
C PRO A 322 -28.65 3.42 6.80
N SER A 323 -29.60 4.23 6.36
CA SER A 323 -30.83 4.53 7.12
C SER A 323 -31.66 3.27 7.34
N LEU A 324 -32.32 3.18 8.47
CA LEU A 324 -33.22 2.08 8.82
C LEU A 324 -34.56 2.22 8.08
N ASP A 325 -35.14 1.12 7.64
CA ASP A 325 -36.52 1.10 7.17
C ASP A 325 -37.50 1.28 8.34
N ASP A 326 -38.77 1.64 8.03
CA ASP A 326 -39.79 1.95 9.03
C ASP A 326 -40.07 0.76 9.97
N LEU A 327 -40.10 -0.47 9.44
CA LEU A 327 -40.32 -1.68 10.24
C LEU A 327 -39.15 -1.95 11.20
N HIS A 328 -37.93 -1.65 10.78
CA HIS A 328 -36.75 -1.76 11.63
C HIS A 328 -36.77 -0.70 12.72
N LYS A 329 -37.07 0.57 12.35
CA LYS A 329 -37.22 1.68 13.32
C LYS A 329 -38.27 1.33 14.38
N ASP A 330 -39.42 0.81 13.99
CA ASP A 330 -40.50 0.42 14.91
C ASP A 330 -40.03 -0.68 15.88
N ARG A 331 -39.29 -1.69 15.41
CA ARG A 331 -38.75 -2.75 16.28
C ARG A 331 -37.75 -2.22 17.30
N VAL A 332 -36.81 -1.36 16.90
CA VAL A 332 -35.87 -0.73 17.83
C VAL A 332 -36.59 0.14 18.83
N LYS A 333 -37.59 0.89 18.39
CA LYS A 333 -38.39 1.80 19.24
C LYS A 333 -39.13 1.09 20.37
N LEU A 334 -39.52 -0.19 20.19
CA LEU A 334 -40.19 -0.97 21.25
C LEU A 334 -39.34 -1.12 22.52
N ALA A 335 -38.02 -1.08 22.40
CA ALA A 335 -37.11 -1.14 23.55
C ALA A 335 -36.77 0.24 24.13
N LEU A 336 -37.14 1.32 23.45
CA LEU A 336 -36.80 2.71 23.78
C LEU A 336 -38.04 3.47 24.24
N ASN A 337 -37.90 4.75 24.59
CA ASN A 337 -38.97 5.64 24.92
C ASN A 337 -39.52 6.34 23.67
N ASP A 338 -40.78 6.75 23.66
CA ASP A 338 -41.49 7.30 22.49
C ASP A 338 -40.83 8.53 21.86
N PHE A 339 -40.09 9.29 22.63
CA PHE A 339 -39.41 10.52 22.18
C PHE A 339 -38.02 10.28 21.59
N VAL A 340 -37.53 9.03 21.58
CA VAL A 340 -36.27 8.71 20.92
C VAL A 340 -36.51 8.62 19.42
N GLU A 341 -35.75 9.38 18.67
CA GLU A 341 -35.69 9.25 17.21
C GLU A 341 -34.74 8.13 16.85
N VAL A 342 -35.25 7.15 16.13
CA VAL A 342 -34.49 5.94 15.77
C VAL A 342 -34.01 6.02 14.33
N ASP A 343 -32.68 6.02 14.14
CA ASP A 343 -32.03 5.82 12.84
C ASP A 343 -30.59 5.27 13.04
N ASN A 344 -29.77 5.28 12.03
CA ASN A 344 -28.36 4.88 12.05
C ASN A 344 -27.47 6.07 11.63
N PRO A 345 -26.60 6.61 12.50
CA PRO A 345 -26.25 6.20 13.88
C PRO A 345 -27.41 6.34 14.89
N LEU A 346 -27.52 5.38 15.83
CA LEU A 346 -28.53 5.38 16.87
C LEU A 346 -28.03 6.06 18.14
N ASP A 347 -28.73 7.12 18.59
CA ASP A 347 -28.64 7.61 19.97
C ASP A 347 -29.73 6.91 20.82
N TYR A 348 -29.35 5.88 21.60
CA TYR A 348 -30.30 5.17 22.45
C TYR A 348 -30.56 5.84 23.80
N HIS A 349 -29.91 6.96 24.08
CA HIS A 349 -29.96 7.72 25.33
C HIS A 349 -29.61 6.89 26.60
N THR A 350 -29.47 7.56 27.75
CA THR A 350 -29.16 6.92 29.02
C THR A 350 -30.39 6.33 29.74
N PHE A 351 -31.59 6.45 29.19
CA PHE A 351 -32.83 6.01 29.86
C PHE A 351 -32.98 4.51 30.07
N ILE A 352 -32.22 3.72 29.34
CA ILE A 352 -32.19 2.25 29.48
C ILE A 352 -30.96 1.76 30.23
N TRP A 353 -30.09 2.68 30.71
CA TRP A 353 -28.87 2.30 31.44
C TRP A 353 -29.19 1.56 32.73
N GLY A 354 -28.36 0.54 33.05
CA GLY A 354 -28.59 -0.31 34.21
C GLY A 354 -29.66 -1.40 34.02
N ASP A 355 -30.53 -1.26 32.99
CA ASP A 355 -31.49 -2.31 32.62
C ASP A 355 -30.91 -3.18 31.49
N ARG A 356 -30.19 -4.23 31.89
CA ARG A 356 -29.54 -5.18 30.97
C ARG A 356 -30.52 -5.78 29.95
N LYS A 357 -31.76 -6.11 30.38
CA LYS A 357 -32.75 -6.75 29.51
C LYS A 357 -33.22 -5.81 28.40
N ARG A 358 -33.58 -4.57 28.78
CA ARG A 358 -34.03 -3.54 27.82
C ARG A 358 -32.92 -3.15 26.86
N THR A 359 -31.70 -2.97 27.38
CA THR A 359 -30.51 -2.66 26.59
C THR A 359 -30.18 -3.78 25.61
N SER A 360 -30.22 -5.07 26.06
CA SER A 360 -30.01 -6.21 25.16
C SER A 360 -31.08 -6.26 24.07
N GLU A 361 -32.35 -5.97 24.36
CA GLU A 361 -33.41 -5.98 23.35
C GLU A 361 -33.20 -4.87 22.32
N CYS A 362 -32.86 -3.64 22.75
CA CYS A 362 -32.50 -2.56 21.86
C CYS A 362 -31.34 -2.94 20.91
N PHE A 363 -30.26 -3.44 21.44
CA PHE A 363 -29.08 -3.84 20.65
C PHE A 363 -29.39 -5.02 19.72
N LYS A 364 -30.18 -5.99 20.16
CA LYS A 364 -30.62 -7.11 19.33
C LYS A 364 -31.42 -6.64 18.12
N GLN A 365 -32.36 -5.72 18.34
CA GLN A 365 -33.15 -5.18 17.24
C GLN A 365 -32.28 -4.33 16.30
N MET A 366 -31.38 -3.51 16.80
CA MET A 366 -30.47 -2.72 15.97
C MET A 366 -29.56 -3.60 15.14
N ILE A 367 -28.92 -4.61 15.74
CA ILE A 367 -27.99 -5.54 15.06
C ILE A 367 -28.70 -6.43 14.04
N SER A 368 -30.03 -6.65 14.18
CA SER A 368 -30.79 -7.47 13.22
C SER A 368 -30.89 -6.88 11.81
N GLY A 369 -30.40 -5.66 11.58
CA GLY A 369 -30.23 -5.08 10.26
C GLY A 369 -29.13 -5.77 9.46
N ASN A 370 -29.12 -5.54 8.16
CA ASN A 370 -28.05 -6.05 7.28
C ASN A 370 -26.81 -5.15 7.37
N PHE A 371 -26.03 -5.30 8.45
CA PHE A 371 -24.80 -4.54 8.69
C PHE A 371 -23.58 -5.46 8.65
N ALA A 372 -22.51 -5.01 8.01
CA ALA A 372 -21.23 -5.71 7.98
C ALA A 372 -20.51 -5.72 9.34
N ALA A 373 -20.78 -4.72 10.16
CA ALA A 373 -20.32 -4.62 11.54
C ALA A 373 -21.15 -3.59 12.32
N THR A 374 -21.28 -3.79 13.63
CA THR A 374 -21.99 -2.85 14.53
C THR A 374 -21.03 -2.32 15.60
N MET A 375 -21.00 -1.01 15.79
CA MET A 375 -20.20 -0.32 16.79
C MET A 375 -21.06 0.11 17.96
N LEU A 376 -20.59 -0.11 19.17
CA LEU A 376 -21.11 0.46 20.41
C LEU A 376 -20.08 1.44 20.98
N LEU A 377 -20.39 2.74 20.96
CA LEU A 377 -19.55 3.76 21.60
C LEU A 377 -19.78 3.71 23.10
N LEU A 378 -18.70 3.52 23.85
CA LEU A 378 -18.78 3.37 25.29
C LEU A 378 -17.46 3.78 25.96
N ASP A 379 -17.47 4.91 26.64
CA ASP A 379 -16.33 5.49 27.34
C ASP A 379 -16.40 5.20 28.84
N TRP A 380 -15.51 4.36 29.38
CA TRP A 380 -15.46 4.07 30.81
C TRP A 380 -14.85 5.23 31.59
N PRO A 381 -15.52 5.70 32.67
CA PRO A 381 -14.93 6.74 33.53
C PRO A 381 -13.70 6.22 34.29
N ARG A 382 -12.75 7.10 34.55
CA ARG A 382 -11.56 6.79 35.36
C ARG A 382 -11.88 6.88 36.87
N THR A 383 -12.79 6.03 37.33
CA THR A 383 -13.27 5.95 38.71
C THR A 383 -13.06 4.53 39.25
N GLN A 384 -13.54 4.26 40.49
CA GLN A 384 -13.50 2.92 41.03
C GLN A 384 -14.38 1.96 40.23
N GLU A 385 -14.02 0.68 40.14
CA GLU A 385 -14.78 -0.30 39.35
C GLU A 385 -16.23 -0.46 39.83
N SER A 386 -16.53 -0.23 41.10
CA SER A 386 -17.88 -0.24 41.65
C SER A 386 -18.79 0.85 41.04
N GLU A 387 -18.22 1.96 40.60
CA GLU A 387 -18.92 3.08 39.99
C GLU A 387 -19.11 2.90 38.48
N GLN A 388 -18.48 1.89 37.88
CA GLN A 388 -18.55 1.59 36.45
C GLN A 388 -19.61 0.52 36.10
N LYS A 389 -20.51 0.20 37.03
CA LYS A 389 -21.47 -0.90 36.92
C LYS A 389 -22.39 -0.78 35.70
N ASP A 390 -22.84 0.42 35.35
CA ASP A 390 -23.77 0.60 34.26
C ASP A 390 -23.09 0.45 32.89
N TRP A 391 -21.82 0.88 32.76
CA TRP A 391 -20.97 0.61 31.59
C TRP A 391 -20.72 -0.88 31.40
N ASP A 392 -20.37 -1.57 32.49
CA ASP A 392 -20.17 -3.01 32.46
C ASP A 392 -21.46 -3.76 32.11
N THR A 393 -22.63 -3.27 32.60
CA THR A 393 -23.95 -3.82 32.26
C THR A 393 -24.26 -3.63 30.77
N THR A 394 -23.93 -2.47 30.21
CA THR A 394 -24.10 -2.17 28.78
C THR A 394 -23.23 -3.08 27.89
N LEU A 395 -21.97 -3.30 28.29
CA LEU A 395 -21.11 -4.27 27.59
C LEU A 395 -21.67 -5.71 27.69
N LEU A 396 -22.17 -6.11 28.84
CA LEU A 396 -22.80 -7.43 29.02
C LEU A 396 -24.05 -7.56 28.15
N ALA A 397 -24.88 -6.51 28.03
CA ALA A 397 -26.03 -6.50 27.15
C ALA A 397 -25.63 -6.74 25.67
N LEU A 398 -24.54 -6.12 25.21
CA LEU A 398 -24.01 -6.39 23.87
C LEU A 398 -23.52 -7.82 23.75
N SER A 399 -22.76 -8.31 24.74
CA SER A 399 -22.24 -9.69 24.72
C SER A 399 -23.32 -10.76 24.69
N ASP A 400 -24.47 -10.52 25.34
CA ASP A 400 -25.63 -11.42 25.29
C ASP A 400 -26.21 -11.58 23.88
N VAL A 401 -26.21 -10.49 23.11
CA VAL A 401 -26.72 -10.46 21.73
C VAL A 401 -25.76 -11.13 20.76
N ILE A 402 -24.46 -10.88 20.92
CA ILE A 402 -23.42 -11.37 20.01
C ILE A 402 -23.11 -12.86 20.25
N SER A 403 -23.31 -13.35 21.48
CA SER A 403 -22.95 -14.73 21.84
C SER A 403 -23.66 -15.77 20.96
N GLY A 404 -22.87 -16.57 20.23
CA GLY A 404 -23.36 -17.63 19.36
C GLY A 404 -23.89 -17.15 18.00
N THR A 405 -23.68 -15.88 17.65
CA THR A 405 -23.98 -15.32 16.33
C THR A 405 -22.73 -15.20 15.46
N VAL A 406 -22.93 -14.87 14.17
CA VAL A 406 -21.84 -14.53 13.22
C VAL A 406 -21.64 -13.01 13.12
N GLU A 407 -22.39 -12.24 13.88
CA GLU A 407 -22.37 -10.79 13.85
C GLU A 407 -21.04 -10.22 14.34
N LYS A 408 -20.54 -9.22 13.64
CA LYS A 408 -19.28 -8.53 13.96
C LYS A 408 -19.55 -7.31 14.81
N ALA A 409 -19.07 -7.34 16.05
CA ALA A 409 -19.28 -6.26 17.00
C ALA A 409 -17.97 -5.59 17.43
N ILE A 410 -18.08 -4.29 17.65
CA ILE A 410 -17.02 -3.42 18.10
C ILE A 410 -17.49 -2.66 19.33
N VAL A 411 -16.64 -2.56 20.34
CA VAL A 411 -16.78 -1.58 21.41
C VAL A 411 -15.73 -0.50 21.17
N LEU A 412 -16.19 0.73 21.03
CA LEU A 412 -15.37 1.86 20.61
C LEU A 412 -15.31 2.90 21.73
N ALA A 413 -14.10 3.22 22.20
CA ALA A 413 -13.85 4.32 23.09
C ALA A 413 -13.31 5.54 22.33
N SER A 414 -13.76 6.73 22.69
CA SER A 414 -13.32 7.98 22.06
C SER A 414 -11.84 8.25 22.30
N ILE A 415 -11.33 7.93 23.50
CA ILE A 415 -9.93 8.11 23.88
C ILE A 415 -9.40 6.89 24.65
N ALA A 416 -8.08 6.69 24.59
CA ALA A 416 -7.42 5.53 25.18
C ALA A 416 -7.65 5.38 26.69
N ASP A 417 -7.73 6.47 27.42
CA ASP A 417 -7.96 6.47 28.86
C ASP A 417 -9.36 5.94 29.27
N CYS A 418 -10.29 5.94 28.34
CA CYS A 418 -11.66 5.42 28.53
C CYS A 418 -11.83 3.96 28.13
N MET A 419 -10.73 3.24 27.78
CA MET A 419 -10.72 1.80 27.49
C MET A 419 -9.81 1.05 28.49
N PRO A 420 -10.29 0.70 29.70
CA PRO A 420 -9.47 -0.01 30.69
C PRO A 420 -9.02 -1.39 30.19
N LYS A 421 -7.80 -1.82 30.58
CA LYS A 421 -7.25 -3.13 30.21
C LYS A 421 -8.17 -4.31 30.55
N ARG A 422 -8.94 -4.24 31.65
CA ARG A 422 -9.92 -5.26 32.00
C ARG A 422 -11.03 -5.38 30.97
N ILE A 423 -11.45 -4.25 30.38
CA ILE A 423 -12.51 -4.20 29.36
C ILE A 423 -11.98 -4.76 28.05
N ILE A 424 -10.77 -4.38 27.64
CA ILE A 424 -10.10 -4.97 26.46
C ILE A 424 -10.14 -6.51 26.53
N LYS A 425 -9.73 -7.08 27.69
CA LYS A 425 -9.75 -8.54 27.90
C LYS A 425 -11.18 -9.12 27.86
N LYS A 426 -12.18 -8.41 28.43
CA LYS A 426 -13.58 -8.85 28.36
C LYS A 426 -14.10 -8.87 26.93
N CYS A 427 -13.88 -7.79 26.16
CA CYS A 427 -14.28 -7.70 24.75
C CYS A 427 -13.68 -8.85 23.93
N GLN A 428 -12.37 -9.07 24.03
CA GLN A 428 -11.67 -10.17 23.34
C GLN A 428 -12.25 -11.55 23.68
N LYS A 429 -12.58 -11.79 24.96
CA LYS A 429 -13.22 -13.03 25.38
C LYS A 429 -14.58 -13.26 24.73
N TYR A 430 -15.30 -12.19 24.42
CA TYR A 430 -16.62 -12.25 23.73
C TYR A 430 -16.52 -12.20 22.22
N GLY A 431 -15.32 -12.11 21.63
CA GLY A 431 -15.14 -11.94 20.18
C GLY A 431 -15.50 -10.51 19.68
N ILE A 432 -15.55 -9.54 20.60
CA ILE A 432 -15.84 -8.13 20.31
C ILE A 432 -14.51 -7.38 20.14
N ALA A 433 -14.37 -6.57 19.09
CA ALA A 433 -13.17 -5.78 18.89
C ALA A 433 -13.16 -4.51 19.76
N PRO A 434 -12.22 -4.36 20.71
CA PRO A 434 -12.09 -3.15 21.53
C PRO A 434 -11.28 -2.10 20.77
N MET A 435 -11.93 -1.10 20.18
CA MET A 435 -11.28 -0.07 19.36
C MET A 435 -11.14 1.25 20.12
N ILE A 436 -10.13 2.03 19.75
CA ILE A 436 -9.81 3.33 20.36
C ILE A 436 -9.67 4.40 19.29
N GLY A 437 -10.40 5.51 19.44
CA GLY A 437 -10.43 6.63 18.50
C GLY A 437 -11.50 6.46 17.41
N LEU A 438 -12.42 7.44 17.31
CA LEU A 438 -13.59 7.36 16.42
C LEU A 438 -13.16 7.30 14.94
N ASP A 439 -12.32 8.23 14.52
CA ASP A 439 -11.79 8.32 13.16
C ASP A 439 -10.91 7.11 12.80
N ILE A 440 -10.09 6.64 13.73
CA ILE A 440 -9.22 5.48 13.54
C ILE A 440 -10.07 4.21 13.33
N CYS A 441 -11.13 4.03 14.11
CA CYS A 441 -12.04 2.89 13.98
C CYS A 441 -12.75 2.87 12.62
N LEU A 442 -13.29 4.01 12.19
CA LEU A 442 -13.94 4.13 10.88
C LEU A 442 -12.96 3.87 9.72
N LYS A 443 -11.75 4.43 9.78
CA LYS A 443 -10.69 4.13 8.81
C LYS A 443 -10.32 2.64 8.80
N ALA A 444 -10.19 2.02 9.97
CA ALA A 444 -9.91 0.58 10.08
C ALA A 444 -11.03 -0.28 9.45
N LEU A 445 -12.30 0.08 9.65
CA LEU A 445 -13.43 -0.56 9.00
C LEU A 445 -13.41 -0.36 7.48
N ASN A 446 -13.10 0.86 7.03
CA ASN A 446 -12.95 1.17 5.61
C ASN A 446 -11.83 0.34 4.96
N HIS A 447 -10.69 0.19 5.62
CA HIS A 447 -9.62 -0.69 5.18
C HIS A 447 -10.05 -2.16 5.16
N SER A 448 -10.78 -2.61 6.18
CA SER A 448 -11.34 -3.97 6.25
C SER A 448 -12.26 -4.25 5.06
N TYR A 449 -13.12 -3.30 4.69
CA TYR A 449 -14.00 -3.39 3.53
C TYR A 449 -13.21 -3.48 2.21
N ARG A 450 -12.25 -2.57 1.99
CA ARG A 450 -11.42 -2.58 0.77
C ARG A 450 -10.64 -3.88 0.61
N ILE A 451 -10.09 -4.43 1.69
CA ILE A 451 -9.45 -5.76 1.67
C ILE A 451 -10.48 -6.85 1.34
N GLY A 452 -11.69 -6.78 1.92
CA GLY A 452 -12.79 -7.70 1.63
C GLY A 452 -13.15 -7.73 0.13
N LEU A 453 -13.24 -6.56 -0.50
CA LEU A 453 -13.43 -6.43 -1.95
C LEU A 453 -12.29 -7.08 -2.75
N ALA A 454 -11.03 -6.89 -2.33
CA ALA A 454 -9.89 -7.52 -2.98
C ALA A 454 -9.94 -9.05 -2.88
N PHE A 455 -10.41 -9.61 -1.76
CA PHE A 455 -10.60 -11.06 -1.60
C PHE A 455 -11.70 -11.64 -2.48
N GLN A 456 -12.68 -10.84 -2.89
CA GLN A 456 -13.72 -11.23 -3.82
C GLN A 456 -13.25 -11.20 -5.29
N ASN A 457 -12.30 -10.30 -5.62
CA ASN A 457 -11.79 -10.06 -6.96
C ASN A 457 -10.47 -10.82 -7.21
N SER A 458 -10.49 -12.16 -7.18
CA SER A 458 -9.28 -13.01 -7.27
C SER A 458 -8.58 -13.06 -8.65
N SER A 459 -9.06 -12.30 -9.66
CA SER A 459 -8.53 -12.34 -11.04
C SER A 459 -7.39 -11.34 -11.32
N MET A 460 -6.73 -10.82 -10.30
CA MET A 460 -5.67 -9.82 -10.48
C MET A 460 -4.43 -10.40 -11.16
N GLN A 461 -3.97 -9.77 -12.24
CA GLN A 461 -2.75 -10.16 -12.95
C GLN A 461 -1.49 -9.78 -12.16
N SER A 462 -0.44 -10.61 -12.23
CA SER A 462 0.86 -10.31 -11.61
C SER A 462 1.49 -9.07 -12.24
N ILE A 463 2.24 -8.31 -11.44
CA ILE A 463 2.95 -7.14 -11.94
C ILE A 463 3.95 -7.53 -13.03
N GLU A 464 4.00 -6.76 -14.09
CA GLU A 464 4.97 -6.86 -15.16
C GLU A 464 5.92 -5.67 -15.10
N ILE A 465 7.22 -5.94 -14.95
CA ILE A 465 8.25 -4.89 -14.91
C ILE A 465 8.87 -4.78 -16.29
N LEU A 466 8.39 -3.82 -17.07
CA LEU A 466 8.98 -3.47 -18.36
C LEU A 466 10.18 -2.56 -18.13
N ARG A 467 11.37 -3.02 -18.54
CA ARG A 467 12.61 -2.23 -18.49
C ARG A 467 13.10 -1.95 -19.90
N SER A 468 13.61 -0.75 -20.15
CA SER A 468 14.36 -0.50 -21.38
C SER A 468 15.61 -1.38 -21.42
N LEU A 469 15.98 -1.85 -22.60
CA LEU A 469 17.21 -2.62 -22.80
C LEU A 469 18.40 -1.78 -22.35
N SER A 470 19.21 -2.32 -21.47
CA SER A 470 20.20 -1.60 -20.63
C SER A 470 21.41 -1.00 -21.38
N HIS A 471 21.43 -1.03 -22.70
CA HIS A 471 22.49 -0.44 -23.53
C HIS A 471 21.87 0.38 -24.65
N ALA A 472 21.33 1.57 -24.31
CA ALA A 472 20.92 2.54 -25.31
C ALA A 472 22.16 2.99 -26.10
N SER A 473 22.40 2.38 -27.25
CA SER A 473 23.46 2.80 -28.16
C SER A 473 23.14 4.10 -28.88
N LYS A 474 21.84 4.41 -29.07
CA LYS A 474 21.38 5.65 -29.71
C LYS A 474 19.91 5.95 -29.38
N ILE A 475 19.69 7.03 -28.65
CA ILE A 475 18.34 7.58 -28.44
C ILE A 475 17.97 8.44 -29.64
N SER A 476 16.77 8.25 -30.19
CA SER A 476 16.21 9.08 -31.25
C SER A 476 14.90 9.72 -30.79
N THR A 477 14.82 11.03 -30.90
CA THR A 477 13.58 11.78 -30.74
C THR A 477 12.88 11.85 -32.07
N LEU A 478 11.64 11.38 -32.15
CA LEU A 478 10.83 11.54 -33.37
C LEU A 478 10.35 13.00 -33.52
N THR A 479 10.26 13.48 -34.74
CA THR A 479 9.49 14.70 -35.01
C THR A 479 8.02 14.44 -34.64
N GLU A 480 7.25 15.51 -34.33
CA GLU A 480 5.82 15.38 -34.02
C GLU A 480 5.05 14.64 -35.13
N PHE A 481 5.37 14.91 -36.38
CA PHE A 481 4.76 14.24 -37.53
C PHE A 481 5.08 12.75 -37.61
N GLU A 482 6.32 12.34 -37.34
CA GLU A 482 6.71 10.92 -37.25
C GLU A 482 6.05 10.23 -36.05
N GLY A 483 6.01 10.91 -34.89
CA GLY A 483 5.30 10.46 -33.71
C GLY A 483 3.81 10.20 -33.99
N LYS A 484 3.13 11.16 -34.62
CA LYS A 484 1.73 11.02 -35.03
C LYS A 484 1.49 9.87 -36.03
N LYS A 485 2.41 9.67 -37.00
CA LYS A 485 2.36 8.49 -37.88
C LYS A 485 2.46 7.18 -37.08
N LEU A 486 3.32 7.14 -36.07
CA LEU A 486 3.45 5.99 -35.22
C LEU A 486 2.18 5.77 -34.37
N LEU A 487 1.60 6.84 -33.78
CA LEU A 487 0.32 6.76 -33.05
C LEU A 487 -0.80 6.23 -33.96
N LYS A 488 -0.93 6.76 -35.19
CA LYS A 488 -1.94 6.33 -36.19
C LYS A 488 -1.81 4.83 -36.53
N LYS A 489 -0.56 4.32 -36.64
CA LYS A 489 -0.28 2.88 -36.86
C LYS A 489 -0.84 1.99 -35.75
N TYR A 490 -0.89 2.47 -34.50
CA TYR A 490 -1.44 1.77 -33.36
C TYR A 490 -2.92 2.05 -33.13
N GLY A 491 -3.57 2.81 -34.02
CA GLY A 491 -5.00 3.10 -33.93
C GLY A 491 -5.35 4.30 -33.05
N ILE A 492 -4.37 5.12 -32.67
CA ILE A 492 -4.61 6.36 -31.92
C ILE A 492 -4.91 7.47 -32.96
N PRO A 493 -6.09 8.12 -32.90
CA PRO A 493 -6.45 9.17 -33.84
C PRO A 493 -5.59 10.41 -33.67
N VAL A 494 -5.19 11.00 -34.81
CA VAL A 494 -4.41 12.23 -34.90
C VAL A 494 -5.01 13.13 -35.97
N PRO A 495 -4.81 14.45 -35.90
CA PRO A 495 -5.27 15.36 -36.96
C PRO A 495 -4.67 14.99 -38.32
N ASP A 496 -5.43 15.18 -39.38
CA ASP A 496 -4.87 15.08 -40.73
C ASP A 496 -3.96 16.29 -41.03
N GLY A 497 -2.76 15.99 -41.53
CA GLY A 497 -1.75 17.03 -41.77
C GLY A 497 -0.60 16.57 -42.65
N GLU A 498 0.19 17.52 -43.10
CA GLU A 498 1.35 17.30 -43.95
C GLU A 498 2.52 18.20 -43.53
N ILE A 499 3.75 17.76 -43.82
CA ILE A 499 4.96 18.59 -43.68
C ILE A 499 5.09 19.47 -44.90
N ILE A 500 5.32 20.77 -44.70
CA ILE A 500 5.48 21.78 -45.74
C ILE A 500 6.82 22.49 -45.61
N SER A 501 7.39 22.87 -46.77
CA SER A 501 8.66 23.63 -46.90
C SER A 501 8.52 24.99 -47.60
N SER A 502 7.28 25.36 -47.96
CA SER A 502 7.01 26.66 -48.57
C SER A 502 5.55 27.09 -48.39
N THR A 503 5.30 28.38 -48.42
CA THR A 503 3.95 28.98 -48.35
C THR A 503 3.04 28.49 -49.48
N SER A 504 3.59 28.27 -50.69
CA SER A 504 2.80 27.76 -51.82
C SER A 504 2.29 26.34 -51.59
N VAL A 505 3.09 25.47 -50.97
CA VAL A 505 2.68 24.13 -50.57
C VAL A 505 1.64 24.20 -49.44
N ALA A 506 1.83 25.11 -48.47
CA ALA A 506 0.86 25.33 -47.40
C ALA A 506 -0.54 25.67 -47.95
N LEU A 507 -0.63 26.56 -48.90
CA LEU A 507 -1.89 26.95 -49.54
C LEU A 507 -2.56 25.81 -50.32
N MET A 508 -1.79 24.91 -50.91
CA MET A 508 -2.32 23.71 -51.57
C MET A 508 -2.86 22.70 -50.57
N VAL A 509 -2.13 22.45 -49.47
CA VAL A 509 -2.54 21.52 -48.38
C VAL A 509 -3.77 22.07 -47.69
N ALA A 510 -3.83 23.35 -47.34
CA ALA A 510 -4.96 23.99 -46.69
C ALA A 510 -6.29 23.84 -47.46
N LYS A 511 -6.26 23.71 -48.79
CA LYS A 511 -7.46 23.42 -49.58
C LYS A 511 -7.98 22.00 -49.40
N LYS A 512 -7.13 21.06 -48.99
CA LYS A 512 -7.50 19.64 -48.74
C LYS A 512 -8.05 19.43 -47.35
N ILE A 513 -7.39 20.05 -46.35
CA ILE A 513 -7.71 19.82 -44.93
C ILE A 513 -8.75 20.80 -44.37
N HIS A 514 -9.10 21.82 -45.13
CA HIS A 514 -10.06 22.88 -44.76
C HIS A 514 -9.63 23.76 -43.58
N TYR A 515 -10.22 24.94 -43.50
CA TYR A 515 -10.03 25.88 -42.39
C TYR A 515 -11.06 25.61 -41.29
N PRO A 516 -10.77 25.87 -40.00
CA PRO A 516 -9.51 26.43 -39.47
C PRO A 516 -8.39 25.39 -39.41
N ILE A 517 -7.14 25.87 -39.51
CA ILE A 517 -5.94 25.03 -39.45
C ILE A 517 -4.99 25.47 -38.33
N THR A 518 -4.10 24.54 -37.95
CA THR A 518 -2.97 24.77 -37.08
C THR A 518 -1.67 24.68 -37.85
N LEU A 519 -0.71 25.55 -37.54
CA LEU A 519 0.62 25.53 -38.12
C LEU A 519 1.67 25.47 -37.03
N LYS A 520 2.61 24.54 -37.14
CA LYS A 520 3.64 24.27 -36.10
C LYS A 520 5.02 24.13 -36.77
N VAL A 521 6.08 24.54 -36.07
CA VAL A 521 7.46 24.24 -36.50
C VAL A 521 7.72 22.75 -36.33
N SER A 522 8.19 22.06 -37.37
CA SER A 522 8.54 20.65 -37.33
C SER A 522 10.04 20.47 -37.10
N ASP A 523 10.44 20.41 -35.84
CA ASP A 523 11.81 20.16 -35.42
C ASP A 523 11.79 19.20 -34.19
N ALA A 524 12.63 18.17 -34.24
CA ALA A 524 12.74 17.17 -33.16
C ALA A 524 13.44 17.71 -31.92
N GLU A 525 14.26 18.78 -32.06
CA GLU A 525 15.01 19.36 -30.94
C GLU A 525 14.26 20.51 -30.24
N LEU A 526 13.16 21.01 -30.82
CA LEU A 526 12.34 22.06 -30.25
C LEU A 526 11.35 21.50 -29.24
N ALA A 527 11.79 21.45 -27.96
CA ALA A 527 10.88 21.26 -26.84
C ALA A 527 10.15 22.57 -26.49
N HIS A 528 8.94 22.49 -25.92
CA HIS A 528 8.12 23.66 -25.51
C HIS A 528 7.77 24.64 -26.62
N LYS A 529 7.35 24.13 -27.78
CA LYS A 529 7.01 24.91 -29.00
C LYS A 529 6.06 26.06 -28.73
N THR A 530 5.11 25.91 -27.84
CA THR A 530 4.11 26.94 -27.50
C THR A 530 4.74 28.17 -26.85
N GLU A 531 5.69 27.98 -25.91
CA GLU A 531 6.40 29.07 -25.23
C GLU A 531 7.32 29.85 -26.16
N LEU A 532 7.84 29.17 -27.19
CA LEU A 532 8.70 29.76 -28.21
C LEU A 532 7.93 30.43 -29.35
N GLY A 533 6.59 30.46 -29.28
CA GLY A 533 5.76 30.99 -30.37
C GLY A 533 5.83 30.15 -31.66
N ALA A 534 6.25 28.90 -31.59
CA ALA A 534 6.42 27.97 -32.69
C ALA A 534 5.13 27.23 -33.10
N VAL A 535 3.98 27.60 -32.52
CA VAL A 535 2.64 27.06 -32.80
C VAL A 535 1.67 28.21 -32.99
N LEU A 536 0.94 28.21 -34.12
CA LEU A 536 -0.11 29.17 -34.43
C LEU A 536 -1.44 28.43 -34.67
N LEU A 537 -2.44 28.78 -33.88
CA LEU A 537 -3.77 28.21 -33.91
C LEU A 537 -4.77 29.16 -34.58
N ASN A 538 -5.96 28.65 -34.89
CA ASN A 538 -7.08 29.45 -35.41
C ASN A 538 -6.75 30.20 -36.71
N ILE A 539 -6.01 29.57 -37.62
CA ILE A 539 -5.76 30.15 -38.96
C ILE A 539 -7.00 29.86 -39.80
N ASN A 540 -7.77 30.92 -40.08
CA ASN A 540 -9.13 30.79 -40.65
C ASN A 540 -9.20 31.08 -42.18
N ASN A 541 -8.11 31.53 -42.77
CA ASN A 541 -8.08 31.87 -44.23
C ASN A 541 -6.65 31.89 -44.77
N SER A 542 -6.53 32.01 -46.09
CA SER A 542 -5.26 32.01 -46.81
C SER A 542 -4.35 33.19 -46.44
N ILE A 543 -4.90 34.39 -46.17
CA ILE A 543 -4.11 35.58 -45.81
C ILE A 543 -3.44 35.35 -44.43
N MET A 544 -4.18 34.80 -43.45
CA MET A 544 -3.62 34.46 -42.17
C MET A 544 -2.57 33.36 -42.31
N LEU A 545 -2.79 32.36 -43.17
CA LEU A 545 -1.84 31.27 -43.41
C LEU A 545 -0.53 31.79 -44.02
N GLU A 546 -0.59 32.68 -45.00
CA GLU A 546 0.61 33.30 -45.64
C GLU A 546 1.45 34.02 -44.57
N LYS A 547 0.81 34.83 -43.72
CA LYS A 547 1.48 35.52 -42.61
C LYS A 547 2.08 34.55 -41.61
N ALA A 548 1.32 33.54 -41.18
CA ALA A 548 1.78 32.52 -40.29
C ALA A 548 3.00 31.75 -40.83
N CYS A 549 3.01 31.40 -42.10
CA CYS A 549 4.15 30.79 -42.76
C CYS A 549 5.38 31.71 -42.73
N GLN A 550 5.22 33.03 -43.06
CA GLN A 550 6.32 33.98 -43.01
C GLN A 550 6.95 34.12 -41.61
N ASP A 551 6.16 34.03 -40.57
CA ASP A 551 6.65 34.15 -39.23
C ASP A 551 7.31 32.83 -38.74
N LEU A 552 6.71 31.66 -38.95
CA LEU A 552 7.24 30.39 -38.51
C LEU A 552 8.43 29.88 -39.33
N PHE A 553 8.54 30.20 -40.62
CA PHE A 553 9.74 29.87 -41.41
C PHE A 553 11.00 30.65 -40.99
N LYS A 554 10.87 31.71 -40.16
CA LYS A 554 12.01 32.36 -39.49
C LYS A 554 12.56 31.53 -38.34
N ILE A 555 11.73 30.65 -37.74
CA ILE A 555 12.07 29.81 -36.58
C ILE A 555 12.62 28.45 -37.05
N GLY A 556 12.03 27.87 -38.10
CA GLY A 556 12.47 26.59 -38.64
C GLY A 556 12.16 26.38 -40.12
N PRO A 557 12.96 25.55 -40.81
CA PRO A 557 12.85 25.37 -42.26
C PRO A 557 11.68 24.50 -42.72
N SER A 558 11.04 23.80 -41.79
CA SER A 558 9.98 22.82 -42.03
C SER A 558 8.82 23.04 -41.06
N LEU A 559 7.61 23.11 -41.60
CA LEU A 559 6.41 23.30 -40.77
C LEU A 559 5.46 22.13 -40.95
N LEU A 560 4.71 21.82 -39.88
CA LEU A 560 3.59 20.90 -39.91
C LEU A 560 2.29 21.70 -39.97
N ILE A 561 1.49 21.47 -41.02
CA ILE A 561 0.16 22.02 -41.19
C ILE A 561 -0.87 20.95 -40.93
N GLU A 562 -1.84 21.24 -40.09
CA GLU A 562 -2.86 20.26 -39.60
C GLU A 562 -4.24 20.91 -39.58
N GLU A 563 -5.29 20.09 -39.73
CA GLU A 563 -6.65 20.49 -39.37
C GLU A 563 -6.71 20.89 -37.91
N MET A 564 -7.51 21.90 -37.58
CA MET A 564 -7.70 22.30 -36.19
C MET A 564 -8.92 21.61 -35.60
N VAL A 565 -8.69 20.79 -34.61
CA VAL A 565 -9.77 20.12 -33.87
C VAL A 565 -10.51 21.14 -33.04
N GLN A 566 -11.85 21.15 -33.12
CA GLN A 566 -12.75 22.06 -32.43
C GLN A 566 -13.69 21.25 -31.51
N ASP A 567 -14.38 21.93 -30.61
CA ASP A 567 -15.47 21.39 -29.77
C ASP A 567 -15.06 20.20 -28.84
N SER A 568 -13.85 20.25 -28.28
CA SER A 568 -13.45 19.30 -27.27
C SER A 568 -14.20 19.50 -25.95
N VAL A 569 -14.62 18.40 -25.32
CA VAL A 569 -15.26 18.38 -24.01
C VAL A 569 -14.24 18.56 -22.89
N ALA A 570 -13.07 17.93 -23.05
CA ALA A 570 -11.97 17.95 -22.08
C ALA A 570 -10.63 17.73 -22.77
N GLU A 571 -9.56 18.06 -22.07
CA GLU A 571 -8.18 17.79 -22.47
C GLU A 571 -7.56 16.83 -21.46
N LEU A 572 -6.93 15.77 -21.95
CA LEU A 572 -6.19 14.80 -21.15
C LEU A 572 -4.72 14.75 -21.57
N ILE A 573 -3.91 14.20 -20.67
CA ILE A 573 -2.54 13.78 -20.93
C ILE A 573 -2.44 12.28 -20.80
N ILE A 574 -1.72 11.62 -21.73
CA ILE A 574 -1.30 10.23 -21.62
C ILE A 574 0.22 10.22 -21.79
N GLY A 575 0.92 9.93 -20.67
CA GLY A 575 2.36 9.88 -20.65
C GLY A 575 2.89 8.48 -20.30
N MET A 576 4.14 8.21 -20.64
CA MET A 576 4.90 7.09 -20.14
C MET A 576 6.19 7.59 -19.49
N SER A 577 6.47 7.09 -18.30
CA SER A 577 7.69 7.39 -17.56
C SER A 577 8.32 6.10 -17.02
N HIS A 578 9.47 6.23 -16.39
CA HIS A 578 10.24 5.10 -15.85
C HIS A 578 10.56 5.31 -14.36
N ASP A 579 10.31 4.28 -13.57
CA ASP A 579 10.70 4.20 -12.17
C ASP A 579 11.76 3.11 -11.99
N PRO A 580 12.81 3.33 -11.19
CA PRO A 580 13.89 2.35 -11.01
C PRO A 580 13.43 1.02 -10.38
N ILE A 581 12.31 1.03 -9.64
CA ILE A 581 11.75 -0.16 -8.97
C ILE A 581 10.68 -0.81 -9.84
N PHE A 582 9.71 -0.01 -10.30
CA PHE A 582 8.53 -0.50 -11.03
C PHE A 582 8.74 -0.62 -12.56
N GLY A 583 9.84 -0.07 -13.09
CA GLY A 583 10.06 -0.03 -14.55
C GLY A 583 9.18 1.02 -15.23
N LYS A 584 8.78 0.75 -16.48
CA LYS A 584 7.87 1.63 -17.23
C LYS A 584 6.48 1.63 -16.62
N TYR A 585 5.84 2.80 -16.60
CA TYR A 585 4.45 2.99 -16.17
C TYR A 585 3.76 4.06 -17.01
N ILE A 586 2.44 4.01 -17.08
CA ILE A 586 1.63 4.99 -17.80
C ILE A 586 1.10 6.02 -16.81
N ILE A 587 0.94 7.26 -17.25
CA ILE A 587 0.29 8.33 -16.52
C ILE A 587 -0.92 8.79 -17.32
N ILE A 588 -2.07 8.88 -16.68
CA ILE A 588 -3.26 9.53 -17.21
C ILE A 588 -3.57 10.73 -16.33
N GLY A 589 -3.85 11.90 -16.93
CA GLY A 589 -4.15 13.10 -16.15
C GLY A 589 -4.92 14.14 -16.92
N SER A 590 -5.30 15.22 -16.22
CA SER A 590 -5.83 16.42 -16.86
C SER A 590 -4.81 16.99 -17.82
N GLY A 591 -5.21 17.40 -19.02
CA GLY A 591 -4.37 18.02 -20.04
C GLY A 591 -4.33 19.55 -19.96
N GLY A 592 -3.54 20.17 -20.84
CA GLY A 592 -3.43 21.61 -20.98
C GLY A 592 -2.83 22.31 -19.75
N ILE A 593 -3.19 23.57 -19.53
CA ILE A 593 -2.68 24.44 -18.45
C ILE A 593 -2.99 23.88 -17.03
N LEU A 594 -3.98 23.02 -16.91
CA LEU A 594 -4.45 22.48 -15.62
C LEU A 594 -3.49 21.45 -15.01
N VAL A 595 -2.64 20.81 -15.79
CA VAL A 595 -1.68 19.78 -15.35
C VAL A 595 -0.78 20.31 -14.23
N GLU A 596 -0.16 21.47 -14.46
CA GLU A 596 0.81 22.04 -13.52
C GLU A 596 0.15 22.59 -12.25
N LEU A 597 -1.07 23.12 -12.37
CA LEU A 597 -1.80 23.73 -11.27
C LEU A 597 -2.40 22.71 -10.31
N PHE A 598 -3.02 21.63 -10.81
CA PHE A 598 -3.80 20.71 -10.00
C PHE A 598 -3.10 19.39 -9.70
N LYS A 599 -1.98 19.07 -10.35
CA LYS A 599 -1.28 17.78 -10.25
C LYS A 599 -2.28 16.60 -10.30
N ASP A 600 -3.24 16.70 -11.21
CA ASP A 600 -4.33 15.75 -11.38
C ASP A 600 -3.91 14.65 -12.35
N SER A 601 -3.18 13.68 -11.84
CA SER A 601 -2.69 12.56 -12.66
C SER A 601 -2.62 11.28 -11.84
N ILE A 602 -2.89 10.15 -12.49
CA ILE A 602 -2.89 8.82 -11.88
C ILE A 602 -1.97 7.91 -12.69
N PRO A 603 -0.98 7.28 -12.04
CA PRO A 603 -0.13 6.31 -12.70
C PRO A 603 -0.80 4.93 -12.77
N LEU A 604 -0.48 4.18 -13.84
CA LEU A 604 -0.91 2.80 -14.05
C LEU A 604 0.31 1.90 -14.23
N LEU A 605 0.36 0.82 -13.43
CA LEU A 605 1.41 -0.19 -13.50
C LEU A 605 1.07 -1.30 -14.50
N PHE A 606 2.07 -1.80 -15.22
CA PHE A 606 1.90 -2.93 -16.13
C PHE A 606 1.67 -4.27 -15.38
N PRO A 607 0.88 -5.19 -15.97
CA PRO A 607 0.02 -5.02 -17.14
C PRO A 607 -1.17 -4.14 -16.81
N VAL A 608 -1.61 -3.32 -17.77
CA VAL A 608 -2.76 -2.41 -17.64
C VAL A 608 -3.98 -3.06 -18.29
N SER A 609 -5.11 -3.07 -17.57
CA SER A 609 -6.40 -3.53 -18.08
C SER A 609 -7.36 -2.36 -18.35
N ARG A 610 -8.39 -2.57 -19.19
CA ARG A 610 -9.46 -1.59 -19.40
C ARG A 610 -10.11 -1.13 -18.08
N LYS A 611 -10.26 -2.06 -17.12
CA LYS A 611 -10.81 -1.75 -15.79
C LYS A 611 -9.91 -0.79 -15.01
N ASP A 612 -8.58 -0.99 -15.07
CA ASP A 612 -7.63 -0.09 -14.41
C ASP A 612 -7.71 1.32 -14.99
N VAL A 613 -7.83 1.44 -16.32
CA VAL A 613 -8.01 2.73 -17.00
C VAL A 613 -9.32 3.41 -16.60
N SER A 614 -10.44 2.68 -16.62
CA SER A 614 -11.74 3.21 -16.21
C SER A 614 -11.74 3.71 -14.76
N LEU A 615 -11.12 2.95 -13.86
CA LEU A 615 -10.99 3.33 -12.45
C LEU A 615 -10.11 4.59 -12.30
N ALA A 616 -8.97 4.64 -12.97
CA ALA A 616 -8.09 5.82 -12.95
C ALA A 616 -8.80 7.07 -13.48
N LEU A 617 -9.53 6.96 -14.59
CA LEU A 617 -10.31 8.07 -15.14
C LEU A 617 -11.33 8.60 -14.13
N SER A 618 -12.07 7.71 -13.46
CA SER A 618 -13.09 8.10 -12.46
C SER A 618 -12.53 8.86 -11.25
N GLN A 619 -11.24 8.71 -10.96
CA GLN A 619 -10.56 9.37 -9.85
C GLN A 619 -9.97 10.74 -10.23
N LEU A 620 -9.90 11.08 -11.53
CA LEU A 620 -9.40 12.38 -11.97
C LEU A 620 -10.38 13.50 -11.59
N LYS A 621 -9.84 14.63 -11.15
CA LYS A 621 -10.65 15.83 -10.86
C LYS A 621 -11.37 16.39 -12.09
N VAL A 622 -10.82 16.14 -13.28
CA VAL A 622 -11.44 16.51 -14.56
C VAL A 622 -12.59 15.58 -14.97
N PHE A 623 -12.72 14.41 -14.36
CA PHE A 623 -13.72 13.41 -14.73
C PHE A 623 -15.16 13.91 -14.73
N PRO A 624 -15.63 14.76 -13.80
CA PRO A 624 -16.97 15.32 -13.89
C PRO A 624 -17.24 16.08 -15.18
N LEU A 625 -16.24 16.76 -15.77
CA LEU A 625 -16.39 17.42 -17.07
C LEU A 625 -16.58 16.38 -18.18
N ILE A 626 -15.82 15.30 -18.16
CA ILE A 626 -15.93 14.21 -19.14
C ILE A 626 -17.29 13.51 -19.00
N ASN A 627 -17.79 13.37 -17.79
CA ASN A 627 -19.08 12.69 -17.51
C ASN A 627 -20.31 13.61 -17.68
N GLY A 628 -20.15 14.79 -18.24
CA GLY A 628 -21.28 15.67 -18.58
C GLY A 628 -21.69 16.63 -17.48
N TYR A 629 -20.75 17.43 -16.98
CA TYR A 629 -21.04 18.43 -15.94
C TYR A 629 -22.00 19.54 -16.43
N ARG A 630 -23.12 19.71 -15.76
CA ARG A 630 -24.19 20.68 -16.08
C ARG A 630 -24.79 20.41 -17.47
N LYS A 631 -24.61 21.36 -18.42
CA LYS A 631 -25.15 21.30 -19.79
C LYS A 631 -24.10 20.88 -20.83
N ASN A 632 -22.87 20.56 -20.39
CA ASN A 632 -21.83 20.11 -21.31
C ASN A 632 -22.14 18.68 -21.79
N PRO A 633 -21.81 18.37 -23.04
CA PRO A 633 -21.97 17.00 -23.54
C PRO A 633 -21.08 16.04 -22.76
N VAL A 634 -21.48 14.79 -22.73
CA VAL A 634 -20.63 13.69 -22.21
C VAL A 634 -19.50 13.46 -23.21
N GLY A 635 -18.29 13.24 -22.71
CA GLY A 635 -17.12 12.87 -23.51
C GLY A 635 -17.10 11.37 -23.80
N ASP A 636 -16.40 10.99 -24.87
CA ASP A 636 -16.29 9.59 -25.30
C ASP A 636 -15.32 8.79 -24.41
N ILE A 637 -15.84 8.25 -23.30
CA ILE A 637 -15.06 7.50 -22.30
C ILE A 637 -14.47 6.22 -22.90
N GLU A 638 -15.20 5.51 -23.74
CA GLU A 638 -14.70 4.27 -24.35
C GLU A 638 -13.55 4.55 -25.32
N ALA A 639 -13.62 5.63 -26.09
CA ALA A 639 -12.52 6.06 -26.94
C ALA A 639 -11.27 6.47 -26.15
N ILE A 640 -11.42 7.08 -24.97
CA ILE A 640 -10.29 7.34 -24.06
C ILE A 640 -9.65 6.02 -23.64
N ILE A 641 -10.45 5.05 -23.18
CA ILE A 641 -9.95 3.74 -22.76
C ILE A 641 -9.24 3.04 -23.92
N ASP A 642 -9.79 3.05 -25.13
CA ASP A 642 -9.20 2.45 -26.32
C ASP A 642 -7.86 3.12 -26.69
N CYS A 643 -7.78 4.45 -26.58
CA CYS A 643 -6.55 5.21 -26.81
C CYS A 643 -5.45 4.81 -25.80
N VAL A 644 -5.78 4.72 -24.51
CA VAL A 644 -4.82 4.27 -23.47
C VAL A 644 -4.37 2.85 -23.75
N MET A 645 -5.28 1.92 -24.06
CA MET A 645 -4.94 0.52 -24.38
C MET A 645 -4.08 0.40 -25.65
N SER A 646 -4.29 1.25 -26.64
CA SER A 646 -3.44 1.36 -27.82
C SER A 646 -2.04 1.88 -27.47
N THR A 647 -1.95 2.83 -26.54
CA THR A 647 -0.68 3.33 -25.99
C THR A 647 0.04 2.23 -25.19
N VAL A 648 -0.67 1.44 -24.39
CA VAL A 648 -0.12 0.24 -23.69
C VAL A 648 0.54 -0.70 -24.70
N ARG A 649 -0.17 -1.03 -25.79
CA ARG A 649 0.35 -1.91 -26.84
C ARG A 649 1.57 -1.31 -27.54
N LEU A 650 1.54 -0.02 -27.87
CA LEU A 650 2.66 0.71 -28.47
C LEU A 650 3.92 0.62 -27.60
N ILE A 651 3.79 0.83 -26.28
CA ILE A 651 4.90 0.77 -25.31
C ILE A 651 5.44 -0.66 -25.15
N SER A 652 4.55 -1.65 -25.16
CA SER A 652 4.93 -3.07 -24.99
C SER A 652 5.66 -3.64 -26.20
N GLU A 653 5.33 -3.16 -27.40
CA GLU A 653 5.90 -3.64 -28.67
C GLU A 653 7.15 -2.87 -29.12
N ASN A 654 7.47 -1.72 -28.50
CA ASN A 654 8.60 -0.87 -28.87
C ASN A 654 9.44 -0.49 -27.65
N ASP A 655 10.75 -0.31 -27.85
CA ASP A 655 11.61 0.19 -26.77
C ASP A 655 11.51 1.71 -26.64
N ILE A 656 10.34 2.18 -26.16
CA ILE A 656 10.06 3.58 -25.90
C ILE A 656 10.73 3.99 -24.59
N ILE A 657 11.46 5.09 -24.61
CA ILE A 657 12.13 5.69 -23.44
C ILE A 657 11.23 6.76 -22.82
N GLU A 658 10.54 7.53 -23.66
CA GLU A 658 9.64 8.58 -23.24
C GLU A 658 8.50 8.69 -24.24
N LEU A 659 7.28 8.84 -23.75
CA LEU A 659 6.10 9.12 -24.53
C LEU A 659 5.24 10.13 -23.79
N ASP A 660 4.82 11.16 -24.51
CA ASP A 660 3.86 12.15 -24.04
C ASP A 660 2.87 12.48 -25.16
N ILE A 661 1.59 12.36 -24.88
CA ILE A 661 0.46 12.81 -25.69
C ILE A 661 -0.21 13.91 -24.88
N ASN A 662 0.00 15.18 -25.27
CA ASN A 662 -0.46 16.33 -24.49
C ASN A 662 -0.71 17.56 -25.37
N PRO A 663 -1.99 17.92 -25.61
CA PRO A 663 -3.19 17.25 -25.12
C PRO A 663 -3.71 16.12 -26.02
N LEU A 664 -4.41 15.18 -25.40
CA LEU A 664 -5.41 14.34 -26.03
C LEU A 664 -6.76 15.05 -25.89
N LEU A 665 -7.35 15.49 -26.99
CA LEU A 665 -8.67 16.13 -26.98
C LEU A 665 -9.76 15.06 -26.91
N VAL A 666 -10.65 15.19 -25.94
CA VAL A 666 -11.82 14.32 -25.76
C VAL A 666 -13.01 14.99 -26.46
N LEU A 667 -13.59 14.34 -27.43
CA LEU A 667 -14.79 14.81 -28.11
C LEU A 667 -16.05 14.31 -27.43
N LYS A 668 -17.22 14.76 -27.90
CA LYS A 668 -18.51 14.27 -27.39
C LYS A 668 -18.63 12.75 -27.61
N ASP A 669 -19.50 12.14 -26.86
CA ASP A 669 -19.83 10.70 -26.94
C ASP A 669 -20.06 10.25 -28.41
N ASP A 670 -19.57 9.07 -28.77
CA ASP A 670 -19.50 8.52 -30.14
C ASP A 670 -18.69 9.34 -31.16
N SER A 671 -17.88 10.32 -30.74
CA SER A 671 -17.06 11.14 -31.64
C SER A 671 -15.55 10.93 -31.48
N GLY A 672 -15.16 10.15 -30.49
CA GLY A 672 -13.77 9.72 -30.29
C GLY A 672 -12.89 10.69 -29.52
N VAL A 673 -11.58 10.45 -29.66
CA VAL A 673 -10.51 11.28 -29.09
C VAL A 673 -9.48 11.60 -30.18
N ILE A 674 -8.73 12.70 -30.04
CA ILE A 674 -7.70 13.07 -31.00
C ILE A 674 -6.43 13.55 -30.29
N ALA A 675 -5.28 12.93 -30.59
CA ALA A 675 -3.97 13.32 -30.10
C ALA A 675 -3.40 14.46 -30.96
N VAL A 676 -3.44 15.69 -30.43
CA VAL A 676 -3.05 16.87 -31.20
C VAL A 676 -1.58 17.26 -31.03
N ASP A 677 -0.91 16.75 -30.02
CA ASP A 677 0.55 16.88 -29.88
C ASP A 677 1.14 15.60 -29.27
N THR A 678 2.38 15.29 -29.62
CA THR A 678 3.10 14.13 -29.10
C THR A 678 4.61 14.30 -29.12
N LEU A 679 5.25 13.78 -28.06
CA LEU A 679 6.69 13.60 -27.95
C LEU A 679 6.98 12.10 -27.79
N ILE A 680 7.81 11.53 -28.64
CA ILE A 680 8.22 10.12 -28.52
C ILE A 680 9.73 10.02 -28.68
N LYS A 681 10.38 9.40 -27.68
CA LYS A 681 11.80 9.01 -27.73
C LYS A 681 11.92 7.49 -27.76
N LEU A 682 12.66 7.00 -28.74
CA LEU A 682 12.90 5.57 -28.96
C LEU A 682 14.36 5.23 -28.70
N ASN A 683 14.61 4.05 -28.22
CA ASN A 683 15.91 3.41 -28.26
C ASN A 683 16.06 2.73 -29.63
N LEU A 684 17.03 3.16 -30.43
CA LEU A 684 17.39 2.50 -31.68
C LEU A 684 18.48 1.46 -31.36
N SER A 685 18.07 0.21 -31.13
CA SER A 685 18.98 -0.94 -30.98
C SER A 685 19.61 -1.34 -32.30
#